data_a3ac449d7ca0c87c4c9da1a8787afd08
#
_entry.id   a3ac449d7ca0c87c4c9da1a8787afd08
#
_cell.length_a   1.000
_cell.length_b   1.000
_cell.length_c   1.000
_cell.angle_alpha   90.00
_cell.angle_beta   90.00
_cell.angle_gamma   90.00
#
_symmetry.space_group_name_H-M   'P 1'
#
loop_
_entity.id
_entity.type
_entity.pdbx_description
1 polymer ?
#
loop_
_entity_poly.entity_id
_entity_poly.type
_entity_poly.pdbx_seq_one_letter_code
_entity_poly.pdbx_strand_id
1 'polypeptide(L)'
;MSQSPIIRAEHPFEVISEYTPSGDQPKAIHELAERLRAGEQDIVLLGATGTGKSATTAWLIEEVQRPALVLEPNKTLAAQLAAEFRQLLPNNAVEYFVSYYDYYQPEAYVPQTDTFIEKDSSINDEVERLRHSATNSLLTRRDTVVVSSVSCIYGLGTPEEYVARMIELSRGMCIERDDLLRAFIGMQYTRNDIGFTRGTFRVRGDTIEIIPVYEELAIRIEMFGDEIDSLAVLHPVTGNVIQEVDHVYLFPASHYVAGEERMKRAIASIEKELEERLEWFESQGKLLEAQRLRMRTTYDLEMLKEIGTCAGVENYSRHIDGRGPGTPPNTLLDYFPDDFVLVIDESHVTVPQIGAMFEGDMSRKRTLVDYGFRLPSAMDNRPLKWDEFTQRIGQTVYLSATPGQYELERSDGVVEQIIRPTGLVDPKVIVKPTQGQVDDLLEQIQERTQRDERVLVTTLTKKMAEDLTTYLGERGVKVEYLHSDVDTLRRVELLRELRLGVFDVLVGINLLREGLDLPEVSLVSILDADKEGFLRSTRSLIQTIGRAARNVSGEVHMYADNITDSMRAAIDETERRREIQLAYNREHGIDPKPLRKKIADVTDMLAREEVDTAQLLEGGYRRERPATDIRADAMASESIEDVPRSREELANMAQNDLEDLIAQLSSRMMEAAENLQFELAARLRDELAELKKELRAMKAAN
;
A
#
# COMPACT_ATOMS: atom_id res chain seq x y z
N MET A 1 15.94 35.07 -8.35
CA MET A 1 14.89 34.89 -9.37
C MET A 1 13.64 34.45 -8.63
N SER A 2 12.55 35.19 -8.69
CA SER A 2 11.29 34.82 -8.04
C SER A 2 10.80 33.58 -8.76
N GLN A 3 10.73 32.44 -8.04
CA GLN A 3 10.11 31.23 -8.55
C GLN A 3 8.67 31.56 -8.90
N SER A 4 8.28 31.29 -10.14
CA SER A 4 6.86 31.34 -10.52
C SER A 4 6.11 30.34 -9.64
N PRO A 5 4.96 30.70 -9.06
CA PRO A 5 4.18 29.76 -8.30
C PRO A 5 3.82 28.56 -9.19
N ILE A 6 3.96 27.35 -8.66
CA ILE A 6 3.56 26.12 -9.37
C ILE A 6 2.08 26.26 -9.72
N ILE A 7 1.77 26.34 -11.02
CA ILE A 7 0.38 26.38 -11.49
C ILE A 7 -0.07 24.94 -11.66
N ARG A 8 -0.89 24.48 -10.73
CA ARG A 8 -1.53 23.16 -10.82
C ARG A 8 -2.77 23.22 -11.71
N ALA A 9 -2.91 22.27 -12.61
CA ALA A 9 -4.13 22.13 -13.41
C ALA A 9 -5.34 21.85 -12.51
N GLU A 10 -6.44 22.54 -12.78
CA GLU A 10 -7.70 22.39 -12.05
C GLU A 10 -8.66 21.50 -12.86
N HIS A 11 -8.99 20.34 -12.30
CA HIS A 11 -10.05 19.48 -12.76
C HIS A 11 -10.98 19.21 -11.57
N PRO A 12 -12.29 19.12 -11.77
CA PRO A 12 -13.18 18.77 -10.68
C PRO A 12 -13.00 17.30 -10.28
N PHE A 13 -13.17 17.00 -9.01
CA PHE A 13 -13.40 15.64 -8.58
C PHE A 13 -14.82 15.22 -8.95
N GLU A 14 -14.95 14.06 -9.58
CA GLU A 14 -16.22 13.49 -10.01
C GLU A 14 -16.23 11.99 -9.72
N VAL A 15 -17.18 11.58 -8.86
CA VAL A 15 -17.38 10.17 -8.53
C VAL A 15 -18.28 9.52 -9.57
N ILE A 16 -17.74 8.49 -10.24
CA ILE A 16 -18.49 7.67 -11.18
C ILE A 16 -18.76 6.32 -10.55
N SER A 17 -20.02 6.05 -10.22
CA SER A 17 -20.43 4.82 -9.55
C SER A 17 -21.79 4.34 -10.01
N GLU A 18 -21.97 3.02 -10.05
CA GLU A 18 -23.30 2.39 -10.25
C GLU A 18 -24.20 2.54 -9.00
N TYR A 19 -23.59 2.90 -7.86
CA TYR A 19 -24.28 3.07 -6.59
C TYR A 19 -24.40 4.56 -6.25
N THR A 20 -25.47 4.90 -5.54
CA THR A 20 -25.66 6.22 -4.93
C THR A 20 -25.52 6.12 -3.41
N PRO A 21 -25.11 7.20 -2.72
CA PRO A 21 -25.05 7.22 -1.27
C PRO A 21 -26.37 6.77 -0.64
N SER A 22 -26.31 5.86 0.32
CA SER A 22 -27.49 5.27 0.96
C SER A 22 -27.27 5.03 2.46
N GLY A 23 -28.34 4.75 3.20
CA GLY A 23 -28.27 4.65 4.66
C GLY A 23 -27.87 5.97 5.32
N ASP A 24 -26.82 5.93 6.14
CA ASP A 24 -26.30 7.13 6.80
C ASP A 24 -25.34 7.94 5.92
N GLN A 25 -24.89 7.40 4.78
CA GLN A 25 -23.89 8.05 3.93
C GLN A 25 -24.25 9.47 3.51
N PRO A 26 -25.46 9.76 2.97
CA PRO A 26 -25.80 11.12 2.56
C PRO A 26 -25.70 12.14 3.70
N LYS A 27 -26.14 11.76 4.89
CA LYS A 27 -26.06 12.61 6.08
C LYS A 27 -24.62 12.79 6.53
N ALA A 28 -23.84 11.70 6.57
CA ALA A 28 -22.45 11.74 6.98
C ALA A 28 -21.60 12.58 6.02
N ILE A 29 -21.77 12.43 4.69
CA ILE A 29 -21.05 13.23 3.69
C ILE A 29 -21.36 14.71 3.88
N HIS A 30 -22.64 15.06 3.97
CA HIS A 30 -23.06 16.45 4.15
C HIS A 30 -22.52 17.07 5.45
N GLU A 31 -22.66 16.37 6.58
CA GLU A 31 -22.17 16.84 7.87
C GLU A 31 -20.66 17.00 7.90
N LEU A 32 -19.89 16.04 7.37
CA LEU A 32 -18.44 16.13 7.25
C LEU A 32 -18.02 17.32 6.38
N ALA A 33 -18.68 17.51 5.23
CA ALA A 33 -18.38 18.61 4.32
C ALA A 33 -18.67 19.98 4.95
N GLU A 34 -19.80 20.13 5.65
CA GLU A 34 -20.16 21.36 6.37
C GLU A 34 -19.14 21.70 7.47
N ARG A 35 -18.71 20.70 8.25
CA ARG A 35 -17.71 20.88 9.31
C ARG A 35 -16.35 21.26 8.75
N LEU A 36 -15.95 20.65 7.60
CA LEU A 36 -14.73 21.04 6.87
C LEU A 36 -14.83 22.47 6.33
N ARG A 37 -15.97 22.88 5.74
CA ARG A 37 -16.21 24.26 5.27
C ARG A 37 -16.23 25.27 6.40
N ALA A 38 -16.70 24.86 7.58
CA ALA A 38 -16.67 25.69 8.79
C ALA A 38 -15.27 25.87 9.39
N GLY A 39 -14.26 25.14 8.89
CA GLY A 39 -12.87 25.26 9.33
C GLY A 39 -12.53 24.41 10.55
N GLU A 40 -13.36 23.43 10.91
CA GLU A 40 -13.06 22.50 11.99
C GLU A 40 -11.81 21.68 11.68
N GLN A 41 -10.90 21.57 12.63
CA GLN A 41 -9.59 20.97 12.42
C GLN A 41 -9.60 19.45 12.51
N ASP A 42 -10.33 18.90 13.49
CA ASP A 42 -10.33 17.46 13.79
C ASP A 42 -11.79 16.97 13.79
N ILE A 43 -12.14 16.10 12.87
CA ILE A 43 -13.50 15.57 12.70
C ILE A 43 -13.46 14.05 12.75
N VAL A 44 -14.33 13.43 13.54
CA VAL A 44 -14.41 11.97 13.68
C VAL A 44 -15.63 11.42 12.95
N LEU A 45 -15.41 10.46 12.05
CA LEU A 45 -16.44 9.58 11.51
C LEU A 45 -16.37 8.21 12.18
N LEU A 46 -17.34 7.92 13.04
CA LEU A 46 -17.56 6.59 13.57
C LEU A 46 -18.32 5.76 12.54
N GLY A 47 -17.59 4.99 11.75
CA GLY A 47 -18.18 4.14 10.72
C GLY A 47 -18.10 2.67 11.10
N ALA A 48 -19.25 2.02 11.33
CA ALA A 48 -19.28 0.59 11.60
C ALA A 48 -18.66 -0.22 10.42
N THR A 49 -18.19 -1.42 10.71
CA THR A 49 -17.61 -2.28 9.65
C THR A 49 -18.65 -2.61 8.59
N GLY A 50 -18.31 -2.42 7.32
CA GLY A 50 -19.19 -2.74 6.20
C GLY A 50 -20.23 -1.67 5.84
N THR A 51 -20.12 -0.45 6.36
CA THR A 51 -21.01 0.67 6.03
C THR A 51 -20.59 1.45 4.78
N GLY A 52 -19.45 1.11 4.16
CA GLY A 52 -18.95 1.77 2.94
C GLY A 52 -18.19 3.07 3.21
N LYS A 53 -17.35 3.12 4.25
CA LYS A 53 -16.51 4.29 4.59
C LYS A 53 -15.66 4.78 3.42
N SER A 54 -15.07 3.87 2.63
CA SER A 54 -14.27 4.22 1.45
C SER A 54 -15.08 5.04 0.43
N ALA A 55 -16.29 4.58 0.09
CA ALA A 55 -17.18 5.30 -0.82
C ALA A 55 -17.60 6.65 -0.24
N THR A 56 -17.93 6.70 1.06
CA THR A 56 -18.24 7.96 1.78
C THR A 56 -17.08 8.95 1.66
N THR A 57 -15.84 8.48 1.78
CA THR A 57 -14.65 9.33 1.64
C THR A 57 -14.51 9.85 0.21
N ALA A 58 -14.74 9.03 -0.81
CA ALA A 58 -14.69 9.49 -2.21
C ALA A 58 -15.75 10.58 -2.49
N TRP A 59 -17.00 10.39 -2.05
CA TRP A 59 -18.05 11.42 -2.17
C TRP A 59 -17.79 12.66 -1.32
N LEU A 60 -17.12 12.51 -0.15
CA LEU A 60 -16.69 13.67 0.63
C LEU A 60 -15.65 14.50 -0.14
N ILE A 61 -14.67 13.84 -0.78
CA ILE A 61 -13.65 14.51 -1.61
C ILE A 61 -14.31 15.24 -2.79
N GLU A 62 -15.28 14.61 -3.46
CA GLU A 62 -16.09 15.24 -4.50
C GLU A 62 -16.86 16.46 -3.97
N GLU A 63 -17.48 16.36 -2.80
CA GLU A 63 -18.27 17.43 -2.21
C GLU A 63 -17.42 18.64 -1.80
N VAL A 64 -16.19 18.41 -1.31
CA VAL A 64 -15.29 19.49 -0.85
C VAL A 64 -14.35 20.02 -1.91
N GLN A 65 -14.13 19.29 -3.02
CA GLN A 65 -13.29 19.68 -4.16
C GLN A 65 -11.85 20.08 -3.74
N ARG A 66 -11.23 19.32 -2.84
CA ARG A 66 -9.87 19.60 -2.33
C ARG A 66 -8.97 18.37 -2.50
N PRO A 67 -7.66 18.57 -2.77
CA PRO A 67 -6.69 17.48 -2.73
C PRO A 67 -6.76 16.73 -1.41
N ALA A 68 -6.55 15.42 -1.43
CA ALA A 68 -6.66 14.61 -0.24
C ALA A 68 -5.48 13.65 -0.06
N LEU A 69 -5.02 13.50 1.18
CA LEU A 69 -4.12 12.44 1.60
C LEU A 69 -4.93 11.46 2.47
N VAL A 70 -4.96 10.20 2.07
CA VAL A 70 -5.64 9.15 2.83
C VAL A 70 -4.59 8.19 3.40
N LEU A 71 -4.54 8.07 4.72
CA LEU A 71 -3.57 7.23 5.43
C LEU A 71 -4.20 5.92 5.86
N GLU A 72 -3.53 4.83 5.50
CA GLU A 72 -3.87 3.47 5.85
C GLU A 72 -2.82 2.86 6.80
N PRO A 73 -3.19 1.95 7.70
CA PRO A 73 -2.26 1.35 8.65
C PRO A 73 -1.23 0.42 8.02
N ASN A 74 -1.45 -0.08 6.81
CA ASN A 74 -0.53 -0.98 6.11
C ASN A 74 -0.64 -0.87 4.58
N LYS A 75 0.35 -1.44 3.85
CA LYS A 75 0.45 -1.41 2.39
C LYS A 75 -0.74 -2.07 1.70
N THR A 76 -1.21 -3.20 2.21
CA THR A 76 -2.30 -4.00 1.60
C THR A 76 -3.61 -3.22 1.60
N LEU A 77 -3.97 -2.60 2.72
CA LEU A 77 -5.16 -1.76 2.80
C LEU A 77 -5.03 -0.52 1.92
N ALA A 78 -3.84 0.09 1.91
CA ALA A 78 -3.59 1.24 1.04
C ALA A 78 -3.73 0.88 -0.46
N ALA A 79 -3.24 -0.29 -0.88
CA ALA A 79 -3.41 -0.78 -2.25
C ALA A 79 -4.88 -1.03 -2.59
N GLN A 80 -5.60 -1.71 -1.69
CA GLN A 80 -7.03 -1.99 -1.86
C GLN A 80 -7.84 -0.68 -1.98
N LEU A 81 -7.59 0.28 -1.09
CA LEU A 81 -8.31 1.56 -1.11
C LEU A 81 -7.96 2.39 -2.36
N ALA A 82 -6.69 2.40 -2.79
CA ALA A 82 -6.29 3.07 -4.01
C ALA A 82 -6.99 2.47 -5.24
N ALA A 83 -7.13 1.14 -5.31
CA ALA A 83 -7.88 0.47 -6.38
C ALA A 83 -9.37 0.83 -6.35
N GLU A 84 -10.00 0.85 -5.15
CA GLU A 84 -11.39 1.28 -4.99
C GLU A 84 -11.58 2.75 -5.43
N PHE A 85 -10.68 3.65 -5.05
CA PHE A 85 -10.75 5.06 -5.44
C PHE A 85 -10.55 5.28 -6.94
N ARG A 86 -9.70 4.51 -7.60
CA ARG A 86 -9.56 4.58 -9.07
C ARG A 86 -10.81 4.17 -9.81
N GLN A 87 -11.57 3.23 -9.26
CA GLN A 87 -12.87 2.87 -9.82
C GLN A 87 -13.92 3.97 -9.60
N LEU A 88 -13.88 4.64 -8.44
CA LEU A 88 -14.82 5.69 -8.08
C LEU A 88 -14.45 7.05 -8.69
N LEU A 89 -13.18 7.34 -8.90
CA LEU A 89 -12.63 8.61 -9.40
C LEU A 89 -11.77 8.39 -10.66
N PRO A 90 -12.32 7.77 -11.73
CA PRO A 90 -11.55 7.31 -12.89
C PRO A 90 -10.92 8.44 -13.72
N ASN A 91 -11.42 9.67 -13.60
CA ASN A 91 -10.91 10.84 -14.32
C ASN A 91 -9.95 11.69 -13.50
N ASN A 92 -9.75 11.37 -12.22
CA ASN A 92 -8.90 12.12 -11.30
C ASN A 92 -7.58 11.39 -11.03
N ALA A 93 -6.59 12.10 -10.49
CA ALA A 93 -5.32 11.51 -10.13
C ALA A 93 -5.43 10.76 -8.79
N VAL A 94 -5.55 9.45 -8.84
CA VAL A 94 -5.51 8.58 -7.66
C VAL A 94 -4.16 7.91 -7.59
N GLU A 95 -3.35 8.32 -6.64
CA GLU A 95 -1.96 7.93 -6.48
C GLU A 95 -1.75 7.03 -5.28
N TYR A 96 -0.69 6.22 -5.35
CA TYR A 96 -0.33 5.26 -4.30
C TYR A 96 1.09 5.53 -3.80
N PHE A 97 1.23 5.72 -2.48
CA PHE A 97 2.51 6.09 -1.89
C PHE A 97 2.82 5.26 -0.65
N VAL A 98 3.60 4.20 -0.82
CA VAL A 98 4.04 3.31 0.28
C VAL A 98 5.55 3.10 0.23
N SER A 99 6.10 2.31 1.15
CA SER A 99 7.50 1.91 1.09
C SER A 99 7.77 1.05 -0.15
N TYR A 100 8.76 1.44 -0.95
CA TYR A 100 9.16 0.75 -2.19
C TYR A 100 10.02 -0.50 -1.96
N TYR A 101 10.24 -0.89 -0.70
CA TYR A 101 10.96 -2.12 -0.38
C TYR A 101 10.00 -3.32 -0.28
N ASP A 102 10.22 -4.37 -1.05
CA ASP A 102 9.56 -5.67 -0.87
C ASP A 102 10.11 -6.37 0.36
N TYR A 103 11.43 -6.33 0.50
CA TYR A 103 12.16 -6.75 1.69
C TYR A 103 13.03 -5.60 2.18
N TYR A 104 13.00 -5.34 3.48
CA TYR A 104 13.81 -4.30 4.10
C TYR A 104 14.38 -4.75 5.44
N GLN A 105 15.68 -4.96 5.45
CA GLN A 105 16.47 -5.12 6.66
C GLN A 105 17.24 -3.81 6.89
N PRO A 106 16.85 -2.98 7.87
CA PRO A 106 17.57 -1.76 8.14
C PRO A 106 18.98 -2.03 8.65
N GLU A 107 19.92 -1.18 8.27
CA GLU A 107 21.25 -1.16 8.85
C GLU A 107 21.15 -1.03 10.37
N ALA A 108 21.83 -1.91 11.10
CA ALA A 108 21.81 -1.93 12.55
C ALA A 108 23.13 -2.44 13.13
N TYR A 109 23.40 -2.12 14.37
CA TYR A 109 24.53 -2.68 15.10
C TYR A 109 24.08 -3.17 16.47
N VAL A 110 24.51 -4.38 16.81
CA VAL A 110 24.22 -5.03 18.10
C VAL A 110 25.52 -5.06 18.93
N PRO A 111 25.72 -4.12 19.88
CA PRO A 111 26.96 -3.99 20.62
C PRO A 111 27.32 -5.22 21.46
N GLN A 112 26.31 -5.94 21.97
CA GLN A 112 26.51 -7.12 22.83
C GLN A 112 27.21 -8.27 22.11
N THR A 113 26.98 -8.39 20.80
CA THR A 113 27.54 -9.47 19.97
C THR A 113 28.58 -8.96 18.97
N ASP A 114 28.91 -7.65 18.99
CA ASP A 114 29.73 -6.97 17.96
C ASP A 114 29.29 -7.32 16.54
N THR A 115 27.95 -7.36 16.32
CA THR A 115 27.38 -7.76 15.05
C THR A 115 26.86 -6.53 14.30
N PHE A 116 27.47 -6.23 13.15
CA PHE A 116 26.94 -5.26 12.21
C PHE A 116 26.02 -5.96 11.22
N ILE A 117 24.82 -5.45 11.14
CA ILE A 117 23.79 -5.88 10.17
C ILE A 117 23.81 -4.85 9.05
N GLU A 118 24.27 -5.26 7.89
CA GLU A 118 24.26 -4.41 6.71
C GLU A 118 22.81 -4.18 6.22
N LYS A 119 22.57 -2.99 5.65
CA LYS A 119 21.28 -2.74 4.99
C LYS A 119 21.11 -3.72 3.85
N ASP A 120 20.08 -4.53 3.92
CA ASP A 120 19.65 -5.41 2.84
C ASP A 120 18.22 -5.03 2.41
N SER A 121 18.03 -4.84 1.13
CA SER A 121 16.72 -4.42 0.62
C SER A 121 16.56 -4.82 -0.84
N SER A 122 15.40 -5.34 -1.18
CA SER A 122 14.94 -5.43 -2.56
C SER A 122 14.01 -4.26 -2.83
N ILE A 123 14.29 -3.54 -3.91
CA ILE A 123 13.48 -2.41 -4.36
C ILE A 123 12.47 -2.95 -5.36
N ASN A 124 11.22 -2.56 -5.17
CA ASN A 124 10.17 -2.77 -6.14
C ASN A 124 10.13 -1.56 -7.08
N ASP A 125 10.63 -1.72 -8.29
CA ASP A 125 10.73 -0.65 -9.28
C ASP A 125 9.36 -0.05 -9.62
N GLU A 126 8.29 -0.85 -9.54
CA GLU A 126 6.95 -0.38 -9.82
C GLU A 126 6.41 0.51 -8.70
N VAL A 127 6.64 0.12 -7.44
CA VAL A 127 6.26 0.96 -6.29
C VAL A 127 7.09 2.25 -6.28
N GLU A 128 8.37 2.21 -6.68
CA GLU A 128 9.19 3.40 -6.84
C GLU A 128 8.60 4.34 -7.91
N ARG A 129 8.19 3.80 -9.05
CA ARG A 129 7.48 4.54 -10.11
C ARG A 129 6.22 5.22 -9.57
N LEU A 130 5.38 4.51 -8.82
CA LEU A 130 4.16 5.07 -8.25
C LEU A 130 4.43 6.20 -7.26
N ARG A 131 5.53 6.13 -6.51
CA ARG A 131 5.95 7.22 -5.61
C ARG A 131 6.33 8.48 -6.38
N HIS A 132 7.06 8.33 -7.48
CA HIS A 132 7.38 9.44 -8.38
C HIS A 132 6.13 9.99 -9.06
N SER A 133 5.20 9.14 -9.50
CA SER A 133 3.90 9.55 -10.03
C SER A 133 3.12 10.41 -9.03
N ALA A 134 3.07 9.98 -7.77
CA ALA A 134 2.37 10.71 -6.71
C ALA A 134 2.94 12.13 -6.51
N THR A 135 4.27 12.26 -6.43
CA THR A 135 4.89 13.59 -6.29
C THR A 135 4.67 14.47 -7.51
N ASN A 136 4.69 13.90 -8.71
CA ASN A 136 4.43 14.63 -9.94
C ASN A 136 2.98 15.12 -10.00
N SER A 137 2.01 14.26 -9.70
CA SER A 137 0.60 14.63 -9.69
C SER A 137 0.32 15.74 -8.67
N LEU A 138 0.91 15.66 -7.47
CA LEU A 138 0.79 16.72 -6.47
C LEU A 138 1.36 18.07 -6.91
N LEU A 139 2.39 18.08 -7.75
CA LEU A 139 3.00 19.30 -8.25
C LEU A 139 2.28 19.88 -9.48
N THR A 140 1.58 19.05 -10.25
CA THR A 140 0.99 19.44 -11.54
C THR A 140 -0.52 19.56 -11.54
N ARG A 141 -1.25 18.91 -10.59
CA ARG A 141 -2.71 18.81 -10.56
C ARG A 141 -3.25 19.14 -9.18
N ARG A 142 -4.46 19.68 -9.12
CA ARG A 142 -5.18 19.88 -7.87
C ARG A 142 -6.11 18.71 -7.54
N ASP A 143 -6.59 18.00 -8.52
CA ASP A 143 -7.52 16.89 -8.38
C ASP A 143 -6.78 15.58 -8.04
N THR A 144 -5.92 15.63 -7.03
CA THR A 144 -5.05 14.51 -6.63
C THR A 144 -5.48 13.94 -5.28
N VAL A 145 -5.72 12.64 -5.26
CA VAL A 145 -5.89 11.84 -4.04
C VAL A 145 -4.69 10.91 -3.91
N VAL A 146 -3.95 11.01 -2.81
CA VAL A 146 -2.85 10.08 -2.52
C VAL A 146 -3.29 9.14 -1.40
N VAL A 147 -3.27 7.84 -1.68
CA VAL A 147 -3.46 6.80 -0.66
C VAL A 147 -2.09 6.33 -0.20
N SER A 148 -1.80 6.45 1.08
CA SER A 148 -0.47 6.19 1.63
C SER A 148 -0.52 5.37 2.90
N SER A 149 0.58 4.68 3.20
CA SER A 149 0.87 4.19 4.54
C SER A 149 1.63 5.26 5.34
N VAL A 150 2.09 4.91 6.53
CA VAL A 150 2.98 5.80 7.33
C VAL A 150 4.28 6.21 6.62
N SER A 151 4.54 5.69 5.43
CA SER A 151 5.69 6.09 4.60
C SER A 151 5.68 7.58 4.22
N CYS A 152 4.52 8.23 4.26
CA CYS A 152 4.37 9.66 3.98
C CYS A 152 5.11 10.59 4.95
N ILE A 153 5.44 10.12 6.17
CA ILE A 153 6.18 10.91 7.17
C ILE A 153 7.70 10.72 7.10
N TYR A 154 8.19 9.88 6.18
CA TYR A 154 9.64 9.68 5.98
C TYR A 154 10.19 10.71 5.00
N GLY A 155 11.52 10.94 5.13
CA GLY A 155 12.22 11.93 4.33
C GLY A 155 12.12 11.70 2.83
N LEU A 156 11.83 12.77 2.12
CA LEU A 156 11.97 12.95 0.67
C LEU A 156 12.89 14.14 0.40
N GLY A 157 13.29 14.33 -0.85
CA GLY A 157 13.95 15.56 -1.28
C GLY A 157 13.04 16.79 -1.18
N THR A 158 13.62 17.97 -1.27
CA THR A 158 12.85 19.22 -1.20
C THR A 158 12.01 19.41 -2.46
N PRO A 159 10.71 19.75 -2.35
CA PRO A 159 9.86 20.02 -3.52
C PRO A 159 10.44 21.11 -4.43
N GLU A 160 11.05 22.17 -3.84
CA GLU A 160 11.62 23.29 -4.56
C GLU A 160 12.78 22.85 -5.48
N GLU A 161 13.67 21.98 -4.99
CA GLU A 161 14.78 21.47 -5.81
C GLU A 161 14.27 20.49 -6.90
N TYR A 162 13.25 19.70 -6.57
CA TYR A 162 12.65 18.79 -7.52
C TYR A 162 12.01 19.54 -8.69
N VAL A 163 11.27 20.63 -8.40
CA VAL A 163 10.69 21.53 -9.41
C VAL A 163 11.75 22.34 -10.14
N ALA A 164 12.77 22.86 -9.43
CA ALA A 164 13.84 23.64 -10.06
C ALA A 164 14.66 22.83 -11.08
N ARG A 165 14.57 21.50 -11.03
CA ARG A 165 15.23 20.58 -11.96
C ARG A 165 14.31 20.05 -13.04
N MET A 166 13.01 20.29 -12.93
CA MET A 166 12.05 19.96 -13.96
C MET A 166 12.40 20.70 -15.26
N ILE A 167 12.26 20.02 -16.38
CA ILE A 167 12.42 20.60 -17.72
C ILE A 167 11.05 20.63 -18.39
N GLU A 168 10.66 21.81 -18.86
CA GLU A 168 9.54 21.98 -19.75
C GLU A 168 10.06 21.98 -21.19
N LEU A 169 9.55 21.10 -22.03
CA LEU A 169 9.84 21.04 -23.45
C LEU A 169 8.57 21.34 -24.24
N SER A 170 8.69 22.20 -25.22
CA SER A 170 7.58 22.57 -26.10
C SER A 170 8.01 22.52 -27.56
N ARG A 171 7.07 22.17 -28.44
CA ARG A 171 7.29 22.23 -29.88
C ARG A 171 7.67 23.63 -30.31
N GLY A 172 8.72 23.78 -31.14
CA GLY A 172 9.26 25.05 -31.54
C GLY A 172 10.22 25.70 -30.54
N MET A 173 10.49 25.05 -29.41
CA MET A 173 11.47 25.55 -28.43
C MET A 173 12.88 25.41 -28.97
N CYS A 174 13.71 26.47 -28.83
CA CYS A 174 15.12 26.45 -29.19
C CYS A 174 15.97 26.07 -27.97
N ILE A 175 16.66 24.94 -28.06
CA ILE A 175 17.61 24.43 -27.05
C ILE A 175 18.73 23.65 -27.75
N GLU A 176 19.99 23.93 -27.40
CA GLU A 176 21.10 23.15 -27.92
C GLU A 176 20.95 21.66 -27.44
N ARG A 177 21.11 20.73 -28.38
CA ARG A 177 20.98 19.29 -28.07
C ARG A 177 21.87 18.86 -26.91
N ASP A 178 23.11 19.30 -26.88
CA ASP A 178 24.07 18.93 -25.84
C ASP A 178 23.70 19.51 -24.46
N ASP A 179 23.03 20.66 -24.43
CA ASP A 179 22.50 21.25 -23.21
C ASP A 179 21.31 20.45 -22.69
N LEU A 180 20.43 19.99 -23.57
CA LEU A 180 19.32 19.11 -23.21
C LEU A 180 19.84 17.77 -22.64
N LEU A 181 20.85 17.16 -23.27
CA LEU A 181 21.45 15.91 -22.76
C LEU A 181 22.14 16.11 -21.41
N ARG A 182 22.85 17.25 -21.20
CA ARG A 182 23.42 17.60 -19.88
C ARG A 182 22.34 17.78 -18.82
N ALA A 183 21.23 18.39 -19.21
CA ALA A 183 20.09 18.56 -18.29
C ALA A 183 19.50 17.21 -17.86
N PHE A 184 19.37 16.23 -18.76
CA PHE A 184 18.92 14.86 -18.42
C PHE A 184 19.87 14.17 -17.44
N ILE A 185 21.18 14.29 -17.66
CA ILE A 185 22.18 13.76 -16.71
C ILE A 185 22.08 14.49 -15.36
N GLY A 186 21.89 15.80 -15.38
CA GLY A 186 21.66 16.61 -14.16
C GLY A 186 20.39 16.24 -13.39
N MET A 187 19.40 15.66 -14.07
CA MET A 187 18.20 15.09 -13.48
C MET A 187 18.35 13.61 -13.05
N GLN A 188 19.56 13.06 -13.08
CA GLN A 188 19.90 11.67 -12.73
C GLN A 188 19.38 10.62 -13.73
N TYR A 189 19.06 10.98 -14.97
CA TYR A 189 18.83 10.00 -16.04
C TYR A 189 20.14 9.48 -16.58
N THR A 190 20.16 8.22 -16.94
CA THR A 190 21.34 7.56 -17.48
C THR A 190 21.21 7.35 -19.01
N ARG A 191 22.25 7.69 -19.77
CA ARG A 191 22.26 7.35 -21.19
C ARG A 191 22.47 5.86 -21.40
N ASN A 192 21.55 5.22 -22.09
CA ASN A 192 21.65 3.81 -22.47
C ASN A 192 21.06 3.59 -23.88
N ASP A 193 21.92 3.52 -24.87
CA ASP A 193 21.49 3.39 -26.27
C ASP A 193 21.10 1.93 -26.65
N ILE A 194 21.39 0.95 -25.77
CA ILE A 194 21.13 -0.50 -25.99
C ILE A 194 19.97 -0.98 -25.12
N GLY A 195 20.05 -0.81 -23.81
CA GLY A 195 19.02 -1.20 -22.84
C GLY A 195 18.12 -0.04 -22.49
N PHE A 196 17.06 0.18 -23.26
CA PHE A 196 16.15 1.30 -23.07
C PHE A 196 15.08 0.95 -22.03
N THR A 197 15.30 1.39 -20.81
CA THR A 197 14.46 1.12 -19.63
C THR A 197 14.10 2.41 -18.91
N ARG A 198 13.21 2.34 -17.91
CA ARG A 198 12.87 3.50 -17.08
C ARG A 198 14.11 4.17 -16.48
N GLY A 199 14.08 5.49 -16.42
CA GLY A 199 15.22 6.29 -15.93
C GLY A 199 16.38 6.38 -16.91
N THR A 200 16.20 5.94 -18.15
CA THR A 200 17.22 6.04 -19.19
C THR A 200 16.77 6.88 -20.39
N PHE A 201 17.73 7.44 -21.09
CA PHE A 201 17.50 8.07 -22.38
C PHE A 201 18.49 7.51 -23.43
N ARG A 202 18.08 7.55 -24.68
CA ARG A 202 18.94 7.19 -25.82
C ARG A 202 18.91 8.25 -26.90
N VAL A 203 19.97 8.29 -27.70
CA VAL A 203 20.16 9.30 -28.76
C VAL A 203 20.48 8.62 -30.07
N ARG A 204 19.73 8.93 -31.12
CA ARG A 204 19.93 8.45 -32.48
C ARG A 204 19.84 9.60 -33.48
N GLY A 205 20.99 10.19 -33.81
CA GLY A 205 21.02 11.40 -34.63
C GLY A 205 20.34 12.59 -33.94
N ASP A 206 19.32 13.14 -34.57
CA ASP A 206 18.55 14.27 -34.07
C ASP A 206 17.32 13.82 -33.25
N THR A 207 17.15 12.52 -33.04
CA THR A 207 16.07 11.96 -32.22
C THR A 207 16.61 11.56 -30.85
N ILE A 208 15.96 12.08 -29.81
CA ILE A 208 16.21 11.74 -28.41
C ILE A 208 14.95 11.04 -27.87
N GLU A 209 15.12 9.92 -27.20
CA GLU A 209 14.04 9.21 -26.54
C GLU A 209 14.37 9.01 -25.06
N ILE A 210 13.41 9.25 -24.18
CA ILE A 210 13.56 9.11 -22.74
C ILE A 210 12.37 8.36 -22.15
N ILE A 211 12.61 7.41 -21.23
CA ILE A 211 11.55 6.82 -20.41
C ILE A 211 11.63 7.43 -19.01
N PRO A 212 10.68 8.29 -18.65
CA PRO A 212 10.62 8.87 -17.31
C PRO A 212 10.49 7.78 -16.25
N VAL A 213 11.03 8.01 -15.04
CA VAL A 213 10.94 7.03 -13.93
C VAL A 213 9.51 6.81 -13.43
N TYR A 214 8.62 7.76 -13.66
CA TYR A 214 7.22 7.78 -13.26
C TYR A 214 6.25 7.30 -14.34
N GLU A 215 6.77 6.90 -15.52
CA GLU A 215 5.98 6.53 -16.68
C GLU A 215 6.40 5.17 -17.24
N GLU A 216 5.50 4.50 -17.92
CA GLU A 216 5.80 3.30 -18.72
C GLU A 216 6.08 3.63 -20.17
N LEU A 217 5.59 4.78 -20.62
CA LEU A 217 5.71 5.23 -21.99
C LEU A 217 6.95 6.09 -22.17
N ALA A 218 7.54 6.02 -23.36
CA ALA A 218 8.68 6.85 -23.71
C ALA A 218 8.21 8.15 -24.35
N ILE A 219 9.02 9.20 -24.18
CA ILE A 219 8.86 10.48 -24.87
C ILE A 219 9.95 10.58 -25.92
N ARG A 220 9.55 10.81 -27.17
CA ARG A 220 10.44 11.08 -28.30
C ARG A 220 10.47 12.58 -28.54
N ILE A 221 11.67 13.11 -28.69
CA ILE A 221 11.98 14.49 -28.98
C ILE A 221 12.72 14.48 -30.30
N GLU A 222 12.14 15.01 -31.37
CA GLU A 222 12.78 15.17 -32.65
C GLU A 222 13.27 16.61 -32.79
N MET A 223 14.53 16.76 -33.12
CA MET A 223 15.18 18.06 -33.23
C MET A 223 15.51 18.38 -34.70
N PHE A 224 15.35 19.63 -35.07
CA PHE A 224 15.87 20.16 -36.32
C PHE A 224 16.88 21.28 -36.01
N GLY A 225 18.16 20.93 -36.01
CA GLY A 225 19.19 21.80 -35.44
C GLY A 225 19.00 21.98 -33.93
N ASP A 226 18.82 23.21 -33.49
CA ASP A 226 18.59 23.54 -32.07
C ASP A 226 17.11 23.78 -31.76
N GLU A 227 16.19 23.48 -32.68
CA GLU A 227 14.74 23.60 -32.48
C GLU A 227 14.09 22.24 -32.29
N ILE A 228 13.16 22.12 -31.35
CA ILE A 228 12.31 20.95 -31.15
C ILE A 228 11.23 20.97 -32.24
N ASP A 229 11.33 20.09 -33.22
CA ASP A 229 10.39 19.96 -34.33
C ASP A 229 9.11 19.21 -33.93
N SER A 230 9.27 18.09 -33.21
CA SER A 230 8.13 17.32 -32.72
C SER A 230 8.38 16.67 -31.35
N LEU A 231 7.27 16.48 -30.63
CA LEU A 231 7.22 15.74 -29.36
C LEU A 231 6.16 14.65 -29.49
N ALA A 232 6.49 13.41 -29.11
CA ALA A 232 5.54 12.30 -29.16
C ALA A 232 5.71 11.36 -27.99
N VAL A 233 4.58 10.82 -27.52
CA VAL A 233 4.52 9.71 -26.55
C VAL A 233 4.46 8.41 -27.35
N LEU A 234 5.30 7.44 -26.98
CA LEU A 234 5.44 6.18 -27.72
C LEU A 234 5.58 4.98 -26.79
N HIS A 235 5.22 3.83 -27.30
CA HIS A 235 5.43 2.56 -26.62
C HIS A 235 6.93 2.18 -26.70
N PRO A 236 7.64 1.98 -25.58
CA PRO A 236 9.10 1.86 -25.55
C PRO A 236 9.63 0.61 -26.29
N VAL A 237 8.85 -0.48 -26.33
CA VAL A 237 9.24 -1.75 -26.97
C VAL A 237 8.95 -1.73 -28.47
N THR A 238 7.76 -1.32 -28.88
CA THR A 238 7.34 -1.34 -30.29
C THR A 238 7.78 -0.09 -31.07
N GLY A 239 8.05 1.03 -30.36
CA GLY A 239 8.36 2.32 -30.98
C GLY A 239 7.15 3.01 -31.64
N ASN A 240 5.95 2.45 -31.49
CA ASN A 240 4.73 3.02 -32.04
C ASN A 240 4.38 4.32 -31.32
N VAL A 241 4.10 5.36 -32.09
CA VAL A 241 3.60 6.63 -31.58
C VAL A 241 2.16 6.43 -31.10
N ILE A 242 1.90 6.73 -29.84
CA ILE A 242 0.58 6.68 -29.21
C ILE A 242 -0.11 8.03 -29.38
N GLN A 243 0.64 9.10 -29.14
CA GLN A 243 0.11 10.48 -29.22
C GLN A 243 1.23 11.46 -29.55
N GLU A 244 0.95 12.43 -30.42
CA GLU A 244 1.76 13.65 -30.54
C GLU A 244 1.31 14.67 -29.50
N VAL A 245 2.26 15.39 -28.92
CA VAL A 245 2.00 16.40 -27.87
C VAL A 245 2.75 17.69 -28.19
N ASP A 246 2.17 18.82 -27.78
CA ASP A 246 2.78 20.13 -28.02
C ASP A 246 3.76 20.52 -26.91
N HIS A 247 3.63 19.94 -25.71
CA HIS A 247 4.51 20.18 -24.57
C HIS A 247 4.57 18.98 -23.64
N VAL A 248 5.70 18.83 -22.94
CA VAL A 248 5.89 17.82 -21.89
C VAL A 248 6.69 18.40 -20.73
N TYR A 249 6.39 17.94 -19.53
CA TYR A 249 7.19 18.20 -18.35
C TYR A 249 7.97 16.93 -17.98
N LEU A 250 9.28 17.10 -17.82
CA LEU A 250 10.16 16.01 -17.39
C LEU A 250 10.68 16.33 -15.99
N PHE A 251 10.44 15.39 -15.07
CA PHE A 251 10.86 15.47 -13.67
C PHE A 251 12.11 14.63 -13.42
N PRO A 252 12.89 14.96 -12.38
CA PRO A 252 14.08 14.20 -12.02
C PRO A 252 13.82 12.72 -11.76
N ALA A 253 14.82 11.88 -12.05
CA ALA A 253 14.80 10.44 -11.83
C ALA A 253 15.00 10.05 -10.35
N SER A 254 15.24 11.00 -9.46
CA SER A 254 15.37 10.77 -8.02
C SER A 254 14.78 11.93 -7.24
N HIS A 255 14.19 11.65 -6.08
CA HIS A 255 13.74 12.70 -5.16
C HIS A 255 14.91 13.45 -4.49
N TYR A 256 16.09 12.82 -4.41
CA TYR A 256 17.31 13.42 -3.84
C TYR A 256 18.20 13.98 -4.94
N VAL A 257 17.73 15.04 -5.59
CA VAL A 257 18.49 15.75 -6.63
C VAL A 257 18.99 17.07 -6.07
N ALA A 258 20.29 17.30 -6.18
CA ALA A 258 20.89 18.57 -5.78
C ALA A 258 21.67 19.19 -6.95
N GLY A 259 21.60 20.51 -7.06
CA GLY A 259 22.44 21.25 -7.99
C GLY A 259 23.92 21.14 -7.65
N GLU A 260 24.78 21.33 -8.65
CA GLU A 260 26.24 21.25 -8.50
C GLU A 260 26.77 22.11 -7.36
N GLU A 261 26.32 23.35 -7.25
CA GLU A 261 26.72 24.27 -6.18
C GLU A 261 26.23 23.81 -4.79
N ARG A 262 25.04 23.21 -4.73
CA ARG A 262 24.49 22.66 -3.51
C ARG A 262 25.23 21.38 -3.09
N MET A 263 25.57 20.53 -4.05
CA MET A 263 26.37 19.32 -3.82
C MET A 263 27.78 19.69 -3.35
N LYS A 264 28.44 20.67 -3.91
CA LYS A 264 29.74 21.18 -3.46
C LYS A 264 29.69 21.66 -2.00
N ARG A 265 28.63 22.39 -1.64
CA ARG A 265 28.42 22.85 -0.25
C ARG A 265 28.14 21.66 0.70
N ALA A 266 27.35 20.69 0.26
CA ALA A 266 27.07 19.49 1.04
C ALA A 266 28.34 18.69 1.31
N ILE A 267 29.16 18.45 0.29
CA ILE A 267 30.45 17.76 0.41
C ILE A 267 31.36 18.46 1.42
N ALA A 268 31.55 19.77 1.30
CA ALA A 268 32.38 20.54 2.25
C ALA A 268 31.85 20.47 3.69
N SER A 269 30.52 20.47 3.86
CA SER A 269 29.87 20.35 5.16
C SER A 269 29.99 18.95 5.75
N ILE A 270 29.94 17.89 4.91
CA ILE A 270 30.16 16.50 5.33
C ILE A 270 31.63 16.30 5.77
N GLU A 271 32.57 16.82 5.00
CA GLU A 271 34.02 16.77 5.33
C GLU A 271 34.29 17.41 6.69
N LYS A 272 33.72 18.58 6.94
CA LYS A 272 33.84 19.27 8.23
C LYS A 272 33.23 18.45 9.38
N GLU A 273 32.04 17.90 9.23
CA GLU A 273 31.42 17.07 10.26
C GLU A 273 32.23 15.79 10.52
N LEU A 274 32.82 15.22 9.47
CA LEU A 274 33.72 14.06 9.59
C LEU A 274 34.92 14.40 10.44
N GLU A 275 35.63 15.49 10.17
CA GLU A 275 36.81 15.93 10.95
C GLU A 275 36.44 16.12 12.43
N GLU A 276 35.37 16.89 12.70
CA GLU A 276 34.91 17.14 14.07
C GLU A 276 34.57 15.84 14.82
N ARG A 277 33.93 14.88 14.12
CA ARG A 277 33.56 13.60 14.75
C ARG A 277 34.74 12.66 14.95
N LEU A 278 35.70 12.67 14.04
CA LEU A 278 36.96 11.91 14.22
C LEU A 278 37.76 12.42 15.40
N GLU A 279 37.95 13.74 15.54
CA GLU A 279 38.62 14.34 16.69
C GLU A 279 37.91 13.96 18.00
N TRP A 280 36.58 13.96 18.01
CA TRP A 280 35.80 13.53 19.17
C TRP A 280 36.07 12.07 19.53
N PHE A 281 36.02 11.13 18.57
CA PHE A 281 36.28 9.72 18.81
C PHE A 281 37.70 9.49 19.32
N GLU A 282 38.69 10.14 18.71
CA GLU A 282 40.09 10.04 19.10
C GLU A 282 40.30 10.59 20.53
N SER A 283 39.67 11.70 20.89
CA SER A 283 39.70 12.26 22.25
C SER A 283 39.11 11.32 23.31
N GLN A 284 38.16 10.47 22.93
CA GLN A 284 37.55 9.46 23.79
C GLN A 284 38.28 8.11 23.76
N GLY A 285 39.39 8.00 23.01
CA GLY A 285 40.11 6.74 22.83
C GLY A 285 39.41 5.69 21.97
N LYS A 286 38.37 6.08 21.23
CA LYS A 286 37.56 5.21 20.36
C LYS A 286 38.18 5.13 18.95
N LEU A 287 39.36 4.52 18.86
CA LEU A 287 40.12 4.49 17.60
C LEU A 287 39.50 3.61 16.53
N LEU A 288 38.83 2.54 16.92
CA LEU A 288 38.14 1.64 15.99
C LEU A 288 36.96 2.33 15.34
N GLU A 289 36.13 3.05 16.13
CA GLU A 289 34.99 3.82 15.66
C GLU A 289 35.44 4.96 14.72
N ALA A 290 36.56 5.63 15.07
CA ALA A 290 37.14 6.65 14.21
C ALA A 290 37.57 6.08 12.85
N GLN A 291 38.24 4.91 12.85
CA GLN A 291 38.66 4.25 11.61
C GLN A 291 37.48 3.81 10.75
N ARG A 292 36.47 3.19 11.36
CA ARG A 292 35.24 2.78 10.65
C ARG A 292 34.57 3.99 9.95
N LEU A 293 34.37 5.06 10.71
CA LEU A 293 33.71 6.26 10.19
C LEU A 293 34.55 6.90 9.07
N ARG A 294 35.85 7.02 9.24
CA ARG A 294 36.73 7.58 8.21
C ARG A 294 36.67 6.81 6.90
N MET A 295 36.83 5.48 6.97
CA MET A 295 36.76 4.63 5.75
C MET A 295 35.46 4.76 5.02
N ARG A 296 34.34 4.65 5.72
CA ARG A 296 33.00 4.70 5.10
C ARG A 296 32.71 6.08 4.51
N THR A 297 32.90 7.13 5.28
CA THR A 297 32.54 8.47 4.84
C THR A 297 33.44 8.97 3.73
N THR A 298 34.75 8.63 3.73
CA THR A 298 35.66 8.99 2.64
C THR A 298 35.22 8.33 1.32
N TYR A 299 34.87 7.04 1.36
CA TYR A 299 34.35 6.34 0.19
C TYR A 299 33.05 6.99 -0.33
N ASP A 300 32.10 7.28 0.56
CA ASP A 300 30.83 7.90 0.19
C ASP A 300 31.07 9.31 -0.42
N LEU A 301 32.04 10.09 0.11
CA LEU A 301 32.42 11.39 -0.44
C LEU A 301 33.04 11.30 -1.85
N GLU A 302 33.85 10.28 -2.11
CA GLU A 302 34.37 10.04 -3.46
C GLU A 302 33.24 9.76 -4.46
N MET A 303 32.28 8.90 -4.07
CA MET A 303 31.12 8.62 -4.90
C MET A 303 30.27 9.86 -5.15
N LEU A 304 30.02 10.69 -4.13
CA LEU A 304 29.28 11.94 -4.28
C LEU A 304 30.01 12.94 -5.22
N LYS A 305 31.35 12.99 -5.20
CA LYS A 305 32.15 13.85 -6.09
C LYS A 305 32.13 13.39 -7.54
N GLU A 306 32.23 12.08 -7.78
CA GLU A 306 32.38 11.53 -9.14
C GLU A 306 31.05 11.25 -9.82
N ILE A 307 30.05 10.78 -9.07
CA ILE A 307 28.76 10.28 -9.61
C ILE A 307 27.58 11.17 -9.17
N GLY A 308 27.76 11.97 -8.11
CA GLY A 308 26.69 12.79 -7.53
C GLY A 308 25.75 12.02 -6.60
N THR A 309 25.99 10.73 -6.35
CA THR A 309 25.19 9.90 -5.44
C THR A 309 26.07 8.82 -4.79
N CYS A 310 25.58 8.21 -3.71
CA CYS A 310 26.24 7.06 -3.08
C CYS A 310 25.19 6.13 -2.45
N ALA A 311 25.60 4.89 -2.13
CA ALA A 311 24.74 3.94 -1.42
C ALA A 311 24.44 4.47 0.00
N GLY A 312 23.12 4.72 0.28
CA GLY A 312 22.69 5.33 1.54
C GLY A 312 22.82 6.86 1.55
N VAL A 313 22.74 7.51 0.38
CA VAL A 313 22.76 8.98 0.22
C VAL A 313 21.78 9.69 1.14
N GLU A 314 20.70 9.04 1.50
CA GLU A 314 19.70 9.55 2.44
C GLU A 314 20.28 9.89 3.82
N ASN A 315 21.38 9.22 4.24
CA ASN A 315 22.05 9.54 5.50
C ASN A 315 22.75 10.90 5.49
N TYR A 316 22.99 11.46 4.32
CA TYR A 316 23.56 12.79 4.11
C TYR A 316 22.52 13.85 3.75
N SER A 317 21.22 13.51 3.77
CA SER A 317 20.12 14.38 3.35
C SER A 317 20.13 15.74 4.03
N ARG A 318 20.52 15.82 5.33
CA ARG A 318 20.65 17.09 6.04
C ARG A 318 21.62 18.06 5.35
N HIS A 319 22.76 17.56 4.91
CA HIS A 319 23.77 18.37 4.21
C HIS A 319 23.33 18.72 2.79
N ILE A 320 22.74 17.74 2.09
CA ILE A 320 22.23 17.91 0.74
C ILE A 320 21.10 18.94 0.72
N ASP A 321 20.18 18.90 1.68
CA ASP A 321 19.09 19.86 1.82
C ASP A 321 19.55 21.22 2.40
N GLY A 322 20.74 21.29 2.99
CA GLY A 322 21.26 22.47 3.69
C GLY A 322 20.51 22.79 4.98
N ARG A 323 19.91 21.77 5.62
CA ARG A 323 19.16 21.90 6.88
C ARG A 323 20.09 22.03 8.08
N GLY A 324 19.62 22.74 9.11
CA GLY A 324 20.29 22.79 10.40
C GLY A 324 20.19 21.45 11.17
N PRO A 325 21.09 21.21 12.14
CA PRO A 325 21.03 20.04 13.00
C PRO A 325 19.67 19.92 13.73
N GLY A 326 19.11 18.71 13.78
CA GLY A 326 17.85 18.43 14.46
C GLY A 326 16.57 18.86 13.73
N THR A 327 16.69 19.55 12.59
CA THR A 327 15.50 19.94 11.81
C THR A 327 14.89 18.73 11.08
N PRO A 328 13.56 18.66 10.97
CA PRO A 328 12.90 17.56 10.27
C PRO A 328 13.18 17.57 8.78
N PRO A 329 13.18 16.41 8.11
CA PRO A 329 13.28 16.32 6.66
C PRO A 329 11.99 16.83 6.00
N ASN A 330 12.08 17.16 4.70
CA ASN A 330 10.88 17.27 3.87
C ASN A 330 10.30 15.87 3.64
N THR A 331 8.99 15.80 3.50
CA THR A 331 8.22 14.57 3.37
C THR A 331 7.18 14.71 2.28
N LEU A 332 6.38 13.70 2.04
CA LEU A 332 5.26 13.80 1.10
C LEU A 332 4.30 14.96 1.43
N LEU A 333 4.13 15.27 2.72
CA LEU A 333 3.25 16.35 3.17
C LEU A 333 3.67 17.71 2.60
N ASP A 334 4.97 17.92 2.39
CA ASP A 334 5.51 19.19 1.86
C ASP A 334 5.27 19.37 0.34
N TYR A 335 4.78 18.32 -0.36
CA TYR A 335 4.40 18.37 -1.77
C TYR A 335 2.93 18.76 -1.98
N PHE A 336 2.11 18.63 -0.93
CA PHE A 336 0.70 19.01 -0.99
C PHE A 336 0.51 20.54 -1.00
N PRO A 337 -0.57 21.03 -1.59
CA PRO A 337 -1.00 22.41 -1.37
C PRO A 337 -1.52 22.58 0.06
N ASP A 338 -1.47 23.80 0.59
CA ASP A 338 -1.78 24.11 2.00
C ASP A 338 -3.21 23.74 2.42
N ASP A 339 -4.13 23.63 1.48
CA ASP A 339 -5.55 23.39 1.71
C ASP A 339 -5.98 21.93 1.55
N PHE A 340 -5.05 20.98 1.49
CA PHE A 340 -5.41 19.56 1.39
C PHE A 340 -6.16 19.05 2.63
N VAL A 341 -6.96 18.02 2.45
CA VAL A 341 -7.66 17.32 3.53
C VAL A 341 -6.89 16.03 3.85
N LEU A 342 -6.59 15.84 5.13
CA LEU A 342 -6.06 14.58 5.62
C LEU A 342 -7.21 13.67 6.06
N VAL A 343 -7.20 12.43 5.58
CA VAL A 343 -8.10 11.38 6.05
C VAL A 343 -7.25 10.26 6.66
N ILE A 344 -7.52 9.91 7.91
CA ILE A 344 -6.80 8.83 8.61
C ILE A 344 -7.77 7.66 8.79
N ASP A 345 -7.64 6.63 7.98
CA ASP A 345 -8.44 5.41 8.14
C ASP A 345 -7.88 4.50 9.23
N GLU A 346 -8.77 3.74 9.85
CA GLU A 346 -8.48 2.94 11.05
C GLU A 346 -7.64 3.76 12.07
N SER A 347 -8.09 4.99 12.35
CA SER A 347 -7.35 6.02 13.11
C SER A 347 -6.85 5.52 14.47
N HIS A 348 -7.60 4.62 15.11
CA HIS A 348 -7.23 3.98 16.37
C HIS A 348 -5.93 3.17 16.32
N VAL A 349 -5.48 2.78 15.11
CA VAL A 349 -4.19 2.10 14.84
C VAL A 349 -3.21 3.06 14.20
N THR A 350 -3.63 3.81 13.19
CA THR A 350 -2.76 4.66 12.37
C THR A 350 -2.17 5.82 13.16
N VAL A 351 -2.97 6.46 14.03
CA VAL A 351 -2.48 7.57 14.88
C VAL A 351 -1.37 7.14 15.84
N PRO A 352 -1.53 6.08 16.66
CA PRO A 352 -0.45 5.56 17.51
C PRO A 352 0.77 5.10 16.70
N GLN A 353 0.57 4.53 15.49
CA GLN A 353 1.65 4.08 14.63
C GLN A 353 2.52 5.25 14.17
N ILE A 354 1.92 6.35 13.70
CA ILE A 354 2.64 7.57 13.34
C ILE A 354 3.49 8.07 14.52
N GLY A 355 2.90 8.13 15.72
CA GLY A 355 3.60 8.59 16.94
C GLY A 355 4.80 7.72 17.35
N ALA A 356 4.74 6.42 17.07
CA ALA A 356 5.80 5.45 17.48
C ALA A 356 6.99 5.37 16.51
N MET A 357 6.86 5.82 15.24
CA MET A 357 7.88 5.63 14.22
C MET A 357 9.20 6.31 14.54
N PHE A 358 9.17 7.51 15.11
CA PHE A 358 10.36 8.30 15.40
C PHE A 358 11.30 7.61 16.39
N GLU A 359 10.79 7.13 17.53
CA GLU A 359 11.62 6.58 18.61
C GLU A 359 12.32 5.29 18.17
N GLY A 360 11.65 4.42 17.41
CA GLY A 360 12.25 3.19 16.88
C GLY A 360 13.43 3.45 15.94
N ASP A 361 13.26 4.38 15.00
CA ASP A 361 14.31 4.76 14.05
C ASP A 361 15.48 5.47 14.75
N MET A 362 15.21 6.38 15.65
CA MET A 362 16.21 7.14 16.40
C MET A 362 17.08 6.26 17.27
N SER A 363 16.50 5.28 17.98
CA SER A 363 17.25 4.35 18.82
C SER A 363 18.27 3.54 18.00
N ARG A 364 17.86 3.03 16.86
CA ARG A 364 18.73 2.29 15.93
C ARG A 364 19.87 3.17 15.40
N LYS A 365 19.56 4.36 14.91
CA LYS A 365 20.55 5.29 14.33
C LYS A 365 21.54 5.82 15.35
N ARG A 366 21.09 6.08 16.58
CA ARG A 366 21.99 6.49 17.68
C ARG A 366 23.10 5.45 17.90
N THR A 367 22.75 4.16 17.90
CA THR A 367 23.73 3.09 18.03
C THR A 367 24.73 3.10 16.86
N LEU A 368 24.29 3.28 15.62
CA LEU A 368 25.19 3.38 14.46
C LEU A 368 26.14 4.57 14.56
N VAL A 369 25.68 5.71 15.06
CA VAL A 369 26.49 6.92 15.24
C VAL A 369 27.48 6.77 16.39
N ASP A 370 27.07 6.18 17.51
CA ASP A 370 27.91 6.02 18.71
C ASP A 370 29.06 5.03 18.50
N TYR A 371 28.89 4.10 17.55
CA TYR A 371 29.90 3.08 17.21
C TYR A 371 30.62 3.33 15.86
N GLY A 372 30.51 4.55 15.30
CA GLY A 372 31.29 5.00 14.15
C GLY A 372 30.85 4.43 12.78
N PHE A 373 29.65 3.93 12.64
CA PHE A 373 29.14 3.47 11.35
C PHE A 373 28.51 4.60 10.53
N ARG A 374 28.03 5.66 11.18
CA ARG A 374 27.41 6.82 10.53
C ARG A 374 27.78 8.12 11.23
N LEU A 375 27.75 9.22 10.46
CA LEU A 375 27.87 10.58 10.99
C LEU A 375 26.66 10.95 11.87
N PRO A 376 26.80 11.87 12.83
CA PRO A 376 25.68 12.39 13.62
C PRO A 376 24.52 12.91 12.77
N SER A 377 24.80 13.51 11.61
CA SER A 377 23.79 14.00 10.66
C SER A 377 22.83 12.91 10.13
N ALA A 378 23.23 11.64 10.14
CA ALA A 378 22.37 10.52 9.75
C ALA A 378 21.13 10.39 10.65
N MET A 379 21.19 10.89 11.90
CA MET A 379 20.02 10.94 12.79
C MET A 379 18.95 11.92 12.32
N ASP A 380 19.27 12.88 11.46
CA ASP A 380 18.33 13.86 10.91
C ASP A 380 17.61 13.36 9.64
N ASN A 381 18.02 12.22 9.09
CA ASN A 381 17.24 11.45 8.14
C ASN A 381 16.29 10.50 8.91
N ARG A 382 15.15 10.97 9.28
CA ARG A 382 14.22 10.32 10.21
C ARG A 382 12.78 10.59 9.85
N PRO A 383 11.84 9.76 10.31
CA PRO A 383 10.43 10.13 10.21
C PRO A 383 10.14 11.38 11.06
N LEU A 384 9.05 12.05 10.73
CA LEU A 384 8.57 13.16 11.53
C LEU A 384 8.24 12.71 12.95
N LYS A 385 8.49 13.59 13.91
CA LYS A 385 7.89 13.49 15.24
C LYS A 385 6.40 13.79 15.17
N TRP A 386 5.65 13.36 16.16
CA TRP A 386 4.22 13.63 16.23
C TRP A 386 3.90 15.14 16.14
N ASP A 387 4.61 15.97 16.88
CA ASP A 387 4.40 17.42 16.85
C ASP A 387 4.76 18.04 15.49
N GLU A 388 5.79 17.53 14.82
CA GLU A 388 6.20 17.96 13.49
C GLU A 388 5.19 17.55 12.41
N PHE A 389 4.59 16.37 12.57
CA PHE A 389 3.51 15.90 11.73
C PHE A 389 2.26 16.78 11.88
N THR A 390 1.83 17.02 13.13
CA THR A 390 0.62 17.81 13.41
C THR A 390 0.75 19.29 12.97
N GLN A 391 1.97 19.83 12.89
CA GLN A 391 2.23 21.19 12.37
C GLN A 391 2.12 21.27 10.83
N ARG A 392 2.23 20.16 10.12
CA ARG A 392 2.21 20.11 8.65
C ARG A 392 0.86 19.71 8.06
N ILE A 393 -0.03 19.20 8.90
CA ILE A 393 -1.38 18.85 8.49
C ILE A 393 -2.34 19.97 8.79
N GLY A 394 -3.36 20.09 7.98
CA GLY A 394 -4.50 20.97 8.20
C GLY A 394 -5.67 20.21 8.80
N GLN A 395 -6.83 20.35 8.16
CA GLN A 395 -8.05 19.67 8.58
C GLN A 395 -7.96 18.16 8.40
N THR A 396 -8.34 17.42 9.43
CA THR A 396 -8.20 15.95 9.47
C THR A 396 -9.53 15.29 9.78
N VAL A 397 -9.87 14.28 8.96
CA VAL A 397 -11.02 13.40 9.17
C VAL A 397 -10.51 12.03 9.64
N TYR A 398 -10.88 11.64 10.84
CA TYR A 398 -10.52 10.35 11.44
C TYR A 398 -11.63 9.34 11.20
N LEU A 399 -11.33 8.26 10.51
CA LEU A 399 -12.27 7.17 10.23
C LEU A 399 -11.97 5.98 11.14
N SER A 400 -12.95 5.50 11.87
CA SER A 400 -12.81 4.26 12.64
C SER A 400 -14.17 3.70 13.06
N ALA A 401 -14.27 2.38 13.19
CA ALA A 401 -15.37 1.73 13.89
C ALA A 401 -15.25 1.87 15.43
N THR A 402 -14.03 2.16 15.90
CA THR A 402 -13.67 2.28 17.32
C THR A 402 -12.66 3.42 17.51
N PRO A 403 -13.06 4.69 17.35
CA PRO A 403 -12.16 5.84 17.46
C PRO A 403 -11.34 5.82 18.75
N GLY A 404 -10.11 6.33 18.68
CA GLY A 404 -9.22 6.44 19.84
C GLY A 404 -9.56 7.65 20.72
N GLN A 405 -8.93 7.70 21.89
CA GLN A 405 -9.12 8.80 22.82
C GLN A 405 -8.60 10.13 22.23
N TYR A 406 -7.49 10.08 21.50
CA TYR A 406 -6.85 11.26 20.93
C TYR A 406 -7.81 12.04 20.02
N GLU A 407 -8.41 11.37 19.04
CA GLU A 407 -9.31 12.01 18.08
C GLU A 407 -10.66 12.41 18.72
N LEU A 408 -11.15 11.62 19.66
CA LEU A 408 -12.39 11.94 20.38
C LEU A 408 -12.29 13.18 21.28
N GLU A 409 -11.12 13.42 21.89
CA GLU A 409 -10.89 14.60 22.72
C GLU A 409 -10.72 15.89 21.90
N ARG A 410 -10.41 15.79 20.61
CA ARG A 410 -10.12 16.92 19.74
C ARG A 410 -11.28 17.30 18.83
N SER A 411 -12.18 16.38 18.56
CA SER A 411 -13.33 16.61 17.69
C SER A 411 -14.53 17.15 18.46
N ASP A 412 -15.24 18.11 17.89
CA ASP A 412 -16.50 18.64 18.41
C ASP A 412 -17.67 17.67 18.13
N GLY A 413 -17.58 16.47 18.71
CA GLY A 413 -18.55 15.39 18.51
C GLY A 413 -18.18 14.45 17.38
N VAL A 414 -19.03 13.47 17.16
CA VAL A 414 -18.80 12.34 16.27
C VAL A 414 -19.89 12.27 15.21
N VAL A 415 -19.50 12.19 13.95
CA VAL A 415 -20.41 11.84 12.85
C VAL A 415 -20.56 10.32 12.83
N GLU A 416 -21.79 9.82 12.85
CA GLU A 416 -22.03 8.37 12.86
C GLU A 416 -22.48 7.84 11.51
N GLN A 417 -21.91 6.69 11.12
CA GLN A 417 -22.30 5.90 9.96
C GLN A 417 -22.45 4.45 10.36
N ILE A 418 -23.64 4.07 10.79
CA ILE A 418 -23.95 2.77 11.39
C ILE A 418 -24.67 1.87 10.41
N ILE A 419 -25.55 2.44 9.59
CA ILE A 419 -26.40 1.69 8.66
C ILE A 419 -25.58 1.06 7.54
N ARG A 420 -25.70 -0.27 7.41
CA ARG A 420 -25.19 -1.02 6.25
C ARG A 420 -26.27 -1.05 5.16
N PRO A 421 -25.99 -0.58 3.95
CA PRO A 421 -26.94 -0.66 2.83
C PRO A 421 -27.43 -2.07 2.51
N THR A 422 -26.62 -3.09 2.82
CA THR A 422 -26.96 -4.51 2.65
C THR A 422 -28.01 -5.03 3.64
N GLY A 423 -28.35 -4.25 4.66
CA GLY A 423 -29.25 -4.67 5.74
C GLY A 423 -28.64 -5.61 6.79
N LEU A 424 -27.35 -5.96 6.64
CA LEU A 424 -26.66 -6.83 7.59
C LEU A 424 -26.58 -6.18 8.97
N VAL A 425 -26.92 -6.94 10.00
CA VAL A 425 -27.05 -6.51 11.38
C VAL A 425 -25.82 -6.90 12.18
N ASP A 426 -25.43 -6.11 13.18
CA ASP A 426 -24.38 -6.50 14.12
C ASP A 426 -24.76 -7.82 14.82
N PRO A 427 -23.77 -8.70 15.12
CA PRO A 427 -24.05 -10.02 15.66
C PRO A 427 -24.65 -9.94 17.07
N LYS A 428 -25.42 -10.96 17.44
CA LYS A 428 -25.88 -11.12 18.81
C LYS A 428 -24.72 -11.57 19.69
N VAL A 429 -24.51 -10.88 20.81
CA VAL A 429 -23.49 -11.25 21.80
C VAL A 429 -24.13 -12.05 22.94
N ILE A 430 -23.57 -13.23 23.23
CA ILE A 430 -24.04 -14.12 24.29
C ILE A 430 -22.89 -14.35 25.27
N VAL A 431 -23.11 -14.03 26.55
CA VAL A 431 -22.15 -14.31 27.61
C VAL A 431 -22.44 -15.68 28.20
N LYS A 432 -21.41 -16.52 28.27
CA LYS A 432 -21.46 -17.88 28.80
C LYS A 432 -20.43 -18.08 29.90
N PRO A 433 -20.61 -19.00 30.86
CA PRO A 433 -19.63 -19.27 31.92
C PRO A 433 -18.31 -19.83 31.36
N THR A 434 -17.20 -19.56 32.05
CA THR A 434 -15.89 -20.14 31.67
C THR A 434 -15.80 -21.63 31.99
N GLN A 435 -16.54 -22.09 32.98
CA GLN A 435 -16.60 -23.53 33.30
C GLN A 435 -17.25 -24.30 32.13
N GLY A 436 -16.50 -25.25 31.56
CA GLY A 436 -16.95 -26.02 30.42
C GLY A 436 -16.89 -25.27 29.08
N GLN A 437 -16.20 -24.13 29.02
CA GLN A 437 -16.11 -23.29 27.79
C GLN A 437 -15.61 -24.08 26.57
N VAL A 438 -14.69 -25.03 26.74
CA VAL A 438 -14.13 -25.80 25.62
C VAL A 438 -15.13 -26.88 25.12
N ASP A 439 -15.89 -27.48 26.02
CA ASP A 439 -16.92 -28.46 25.66
C ASP A 439 -18.08 -27.76 24.92
N ASP A 440 -18.56 -26.63 25.46
CA ASP A 440 -19.59 -25.82 24.80
C ASP A 440 -19.09 -25.31 23.43
N LEU A 441 -17.84 -24.84 23.35
CA LEU A 441 -17.22 -24.44 22.09
C LEU A 441 -17.24 -25.57 21.05
N LEU A 442 -16.89 -26.81 21.46
CA LEU A 442 -16.89 -27.97 20.58
C LEU A 442 -18.30 -28.28 20.05
N GLU A 443 -19.33 -28.19 20.89
CA GLU A 443 -20.74 -28.37 20.48
C GLU A 443 -21.14 -27.28 19.47
N GLN A 444 -20.79 -26.03 19.72
CA GLN A 444 -21.08 -24.89 18.82
C GLN A 444 -20.34 -25.00 17.48
N ILE A 445 -19.11 -25.49 17.49
CA ILE A 445 -18.34 -25.76 16.26
C ILE A 445 -19.09 -26.84 15.43
N GLN A 446 -19.50 -27.93 16.05
CA GLN A 446 -20.21 -29.02 15.35
C GLN A 446 -21.52 -28.51 14.72
N GLU A 447 -22.28 -27.68 15.43
CA GLU A 447 -23.50 -27.10 14.92
C GLU A 447 -23.27 -26.21 13.69
N ARG A 448 -22.23 -25.37 13.71
CA ARG A 448 -21.89 -24.48 12.60
C ARG A 448 -21.30 -25.21 11.39
N THR A 449 -20.46 -26.19 11.64
CA THR A 449 -19.85 -27.02 10.60
C THR A 449 -20.91 -27.82 9.81
N GLN A 450 -21.98 -28.32 10.47
CA GLN A 450 -23.11 -28.94 9.79
C GLN A 450 -23.87 -28.04 8.84
N ARG A 451 -23.76 -26.71 9.00
CA ARG A 451 -24.36 -25.69 8.13
C ARG A 451 -23.39 -25.14 7.12
N ASP A 452 -22.19 -25.70 7.00
CA ASP A 452 -21.10 -25.22 6.16
C ASP A 452 -20.67 -23.77 6.51
N GLU A 453 -20.73 -23.42 7.81
CA GLU A 453 -20.32 -22.14 8.35
C GLU A 453 -18.95 -22.26 9.04
N ARG A 454 -18.25 -21.12 9.21
CA ARG A 454 -16.90 -21.08 9.79
C ARG A 454 -16.91 -20.42 11.17
N VAL A 455 -15.92 -20.80 11.98
CA VAL A 455 -15.80 -20.32 13.37
C VAL A 455 -14.43 -19.70 13.61
N LEU A 456 -14.41 -18.52 14.23
CA LEU A 456 -13.19 -17.90 14.75
C LEU A 456 -13.15 -18.04 16.26
N VAL A 457 -11.98 -18.41 16.80
CA VAL A 457 -11.77 -18.54 18.25
C VAL A 457 -10.59 -17.66 18.68
N THR A 458 -10.80 -16.80 19.66
CA THR A 458 -9.72 -15.97 20.20
C THR A 458 -9.29 -16.45 21.58
N THR A 459 -7.95 -16.59 21.74
CA THR A 459 -7.28 -16.98 22.99
C THR A 459 -6.39 -15.85 23.50
N LEU A 460 -5.84 -16.00 24.70
CA LEU A 460 -4.95 -15.01 25.31
C LEU A 460 -3.46 -15.20 25.03
N THR A 461 -3.05 -16.44 24.76
CA THR A 461 -1.64 -16.77 24.57
C THR A 461 -1.42 -17.72 23.38
N LYS A 462 -0.20 -17.72 22.81
CA LYS A 462 0.21 -18.66 21.76
C LYS A 462 0.03 -20.12 22.20
N LYS A 463 0.53 -20.43 23.38
CA LYS A 463 0.43 -21.79 23.92
C LYS A 463 -1.03 -22.24 24.04
N MET A 464 -1.93 -21.39 24.53
CA MET A 464 -3.35 -21.69 24.61
C MET A 464 -3.98 -21.92 23.22
N ALA A 465 -3.55 -21.16 22.20
CA ALA A 465 -4.02 -21.37 20.83
C ALA A 465 -3.53 -22.72 20.28
N GLU A 466 -2.28 -23.07 20.49
CA GLU A 466 -1.69 -24.34 20.06
C GLU A 466 -2.32 -25.54 20.78
N ASP A 467 -2.43 -25.47 22.11
CA ASP A 467 -3.04 -26.53 22.93
C ASP A 467 -4.51 -26.77 22.53
N LEU A 468 -5.28 -25.68 22.30
CA LEU A 468 -6.67 -25.75 21.86
C LEU A 468 -6.79 -26.33 20.45
N THR A 469 -5.94 -25.93 19.52
CA THR A 469 -5.92 -26.46 18.16
C THR A 469 -5.65 -27.96 18.16
N THR A 470 -4.66 -28.41 18.95
CA THR A 470 -4.34 -29.82 19.11
C THR A 470 -5.55 -30.60 19.69
N TYR A 471 -6.15 -30.07 20.76
CA TYR A 471 -7.31 -30.70 21.40
C TYR A 471 -8.50 -30.84 20.45
N LEU A 472 -8.84 -29.78 19.70
CA LEU A 472 -9.93 -29.79 18.71
C LEU A 472 -9.64 -30.76 17.55
N GLY A 473 -8.38 -30.79 17.08
CA GLY A 473 -7.93 -31.74 16.05
C GLY A 473 -8.07 -33.22 16.49
N GLU A 474 -7.69 -33.53 17.73
CA GLU A 474 -7.87 -34.88 18.31
C GLU A 474 -9.34 -35.29 18.41
N ARG A 475 -10.27 -34.33 18.46
CA ARG A 475 -11.72 -34.55 18.44
C ARG A 475 -12.32 -34.59 17.04
N GLY A 476 -11.48 -34.55 15.99
CA GLY A 476 -11.90 -34.61 14.59
C GLY A 476 -12.39 -33.31 13.98
N VAL A 477 -12.15 -32.18 14.63
CA VAL A 477 -12.44 -30.86 14.07
C VAL A 477 -11.33 -30.48 13.08
N LYS A 478 -11.69 -29.98 11.90
CA LYS A 478 -10.75 -29.40 10.96
C LYS A 478 -10.41 -27.99 11.45
N VAL A 479 -9.26 -27.82 12.08
CA VAL A 479 -8.86 -26.61 12.78
C VAL A 479 -7.42 -26.23 12.44
N GLU A 480 -7.19 -24.93 12.29
CA GLU A 480 -5.86 -24.31 12.15
C GLU A 480 -5.68 -23.18 13.16
N TYR A 481 -4.43 -22.79 13.41
CA TYR A 481 -4.13 -21.65 14.28
C TYR A 481 -3.35 -20.57 13.58
N LEU A 482 -3.54 -19.32 14.03
CA LEU A 482 -2.90 -18.14 13.49
C LEU A 482 -2.30 -17.29 14.61
N HIS A 483 -1.00 -17.00 14.52
CA HIS A 483 -0.27 -16.11 15.44
C HIS A 483 0.71 -15.20 14.70
N SER A 484 1.42 -14.34 15.47
CA SER A 484 2.31 -13.31 14.93
C SER A 484 3.50 -13.84 14.12
N ASP A 485 3.90 -15.08 14.35
CA ASP A 485 5.11 -15.68 13.75
C ASP A 485 4.79 -16.40 12.42
N VAL A 486 3.51 -16.49 12.04
CA VAL A 486 3.09 -16.98 10.73
C VAL A 486 3.42 -15.88 9.70
N ASP A 487 4.19 -16.26 8.65
CA ASP A 487 4.53 -15.33 7.58
C ASP A 487 3.29 -14.83 6.83
N THR A 488 3.47 -13.75 6.06
CA THR A 488 2.35 -13.08 5.40
C THR A 488 1.68 -13.97 4.34
N LEU A 489 2.45 -14.74 3.59
CA LEU A 489 1.93 -15.65 2.56
C LEU A 489 1.09 -16.77 3.18
N ARG A 490 1.64 -17.46 4.17
CA ARG A 490 0.91 -18.53 4.86
C ARG A 490 -0.35 -18.02 5.56
N ARG A 491 -0.33 -16.77 6.03
CA ARG A 491 -1.51 -16.13 6.60
C ARG A 491 -2.64 -15.96 5.57
N VAL A 492 -2.30 -15.47 4.36
CA VAL A 492 -3.26 -15.31 3.26
C VAL A 492 -3.83 -16.67 2.85
N GLU A 493 -2.97 -17.71 2.75
CA GLU A 493 -3.38 -19.08 2.46
C GLU A 493 -4.37 -19.60 3.49
N LEU A 494 -4.06 -19.47 4.80
CA LEU A 494 -4.94 -19.93 5.88
C LEU A 494 -6.33 -19.27 5.81
N LEU A 495 -6.38 -17.98 5.52
CA LEU A 495 -7.67 -17.27 5.41
C LEU A 495 -8.47 -17.75 4.19
N ARG A 496 -7.81 -18.02 3.08
CA ARG A 496 -8.44 -18.61 1.90
C ARG A 496 -8.92 -20.03 2.15
N GLU A 497 -8.10 -20.86 2.75
CA GLU A 497 -8.43 -22.23 3.11
C GLU A 497 -9.64 -22.29 4.05
N LEU A 498 -9.73 -21.38 5.03
CA LEU A 498 -10.90 -21.20 5.89
C LEU A 498 -12.17 -20.88 5.06
N ARG A 499 -12.08 -19.94 4.14
CA ARG A 499 -13.20 -19.56 3.28
C ARG A 499 -13.64 -20.70 2.35
N LEU A 500 -12.69 -21.47 1.82
CA LEU A 500 -12.94 -22.63 0.98
C LEU A 500 -13.46 -23.87 1.76
N GLY A 501 -13.40 -23.85 3.10
CA GLY A 501 -13.81 -24.97 3.93
C GLY A 501 -12.82 -26.13 3.94
N VAL A 502 -11.55 -25.88 3.63
CA VAL A 502 -10.46 -26.84 3.84
C VAL A 502 -10.37 -27.19 5.31
N PHE A 503 -10.56 -26.18 6.16
CA PHE A 503 -10.81 -26.32 7.58
C PHE A 503 -11.95 -25.39 8.03
N ASP A 504 -12.53 -25.64 9.19
CA ASP A 504 -13.78 -25.03 9.64
C ASP A 504 -13.55 -24.01 10.76
N VAL A 505 -12.46 -24.14 11.49
CA VAL A 505 -12.16 -23.35 12.69
C VAL A 505 -10.77 -22.73 12.60
N LEU A 506 -10.68 -21.43 12.82
CA LEU A 506 -9.42 -20.72 12.97
C LEU A 506 -9.25 -20.21 14.40
N VAL A 507 -8.21 -20.68 15.07
CA VAL A 507 -7.86 -20.27 16.43
C VAL A 507 -6.73 -19.22 16.37
N GLY A 508 -6.83 -18.14 17.14
CA GLY A 508 -5.76 -17.15 17.17
C GLY A 508 -5.78 -16.25 18.40
N ILE A 509 -4.66 -15.56 18.64
CA ILE A 509 -4.53 -14.63 19.75
C ILE A 509 -5.13 -13.28 19.35
N ASN A 510 -4.72 -12.79 18.20
CA ASN A 510 -5.13 -11.51 17.66
C ASN A 510 -5.58 -11.68 16.22
N LEU A 511 -6.85 -12.01 16.05
CA LEU A 511 -7.52 -12.09 14.76
C LEU A 511 -8.03 -10.71 14.28
N LEU A 512 -7.51 -9.64 14.92
CA LEU A 512 -7.97 -8.27 14.77
C LEU A 512 -7.30 -7.50 13.64
N ARG A 513 -6.34 -8.10 12.91
CA ARG A 513 -5.68 -7.34 11.84
C ARG A 513 -6.71 -6.86 10.83
N GLU A 514 -6.62 -5.60 10.53
CA GLU A 514 -7.49 -4.84 9.63
C GLU A 514 -7.55 -5.54 8.27
N GLY A 515 -8.68 -5.43 7.59
CA GLY A 515 -8.85 -5.98 6.23
C GLY A 515 -9.34 -7.43 6.13
N LEU A 516 -9.61 -8.14 7.25
CA LEU A 516 -10.21 -9.48 7.19
C LEU A 516 -11.70 -9.40 6.87
N ASP A 517 -12.07 -9.84 5.68
CA ASP A 517 -13.45 -9.94 5.20
C ASP A 517 -13.84 -11.40 5.03
N LEU A 518 -14.50 -11.96 6.04
CA LEU A 518 -14.85 -13.37 6.15
C LEU A 518 -16.37 -13.56 6.27
N PRO A 519 -17.14 -13.43 5.18
CA PRO A 519 -18.59 -13.54 5.22
C PRO A 519 -19.10 -14.95 5.60
N GLU A 520 -18.23 -15.96 5.50
CA GLU A 520 -18.53 -17.35 5.85
C GLU A 520 -18.51 -17.59 7.37
N VAL A 521 -17.92 -16.67 8.15
CA VAL A 521 -17.84 -16.77 9.62
C VAL A 521 -19.16 -16.38 10.26
N SER A 522 -19.84 -17.35 10.86
CA SER A 522 -21.09 -17.16 11.59
C SER A 522 -20.92 -17.10 13.11
N LEU A 523 -19.82 -17.65 13.63
CA LEU A 523 -19.54 -17.64 15.06
C LEU A 523 -18.14 -17.10 15.36
N VAL A 524 -18.08 -16.17 16.30
CA VAL A 524 -16.83 -15.74 16.94
C VAL A 524 -16.88 -16.08 18.43
N SER A 525 -15.94 -16.92 18.88
CA SER A 525 -15.84 -17.34 20.28
C SER A 525 -14.65 -16.66 20.95
N ILE A 526 -14.91 -15.95 22.04
CA ILE A 526 -13.91 -15.23 22.81
C ILE A 526 -13.75 -15.95 24.16
N LEU A 527 -12.67 -16.72 24.27
CA LEU A 527 -12.36 -17.44 25.51
C LEU A 527 -11.77 -16.49 26.56
N ASP A 528 -12.10 -16.75 27.83
CA ASP A 528 -11.62 -15.93 28.96
C ASP A 528 -11.80 -14.42 28.70
N ALA A 529 -13.01 -14.04 28.31
CA ALA A 529 -13.31 -12.66 27.95
C ALA A 529 -13.24 -11.66 29.13
N ASP A 530 -13.34 -12.15 30.35
CA ASP A 530 -13.22 -11.39 31.60
C ASP A 530 -11.77 -11.15 32.07
N LYS A 531 -10.77 -11.68 31.38
CA LYS A 531 -9.36 -11.41 31.69
C LYS A 531 -8.95 -10.09 31.06
N GLU A 532 -9.14 -9.00 31.82
CA GLU A 532 -8.81 -7.66 31.35
C GLU A 532 -7.36 -7.54 30.87
N GLY A 533 -7.17 -6.77 29.80
CA GLY A 533 -5.88 -6.50 29.17
C GLY A 533 -6.06 -5.96 27.77
N PHE A 534 -4.96 -5.72 27.06
CA PHE A 534 -4.96 -5.15 25.71
C PHE A 534 -5.88 -5.92 24.75
N LEU A 535 -5.84 -7.28 24.79
CA LEU A 535 -6.65 -8.15 23.91
C LEU A 535 -8.13 -8.26 24.32
N ARG A 536 -8.51 -7.74 25.47
CA ARG A 536 -9.88 -7.75 26.01
C ARG A 536 -10.36 -6.34 26.36
N SER A 537 -9.71 -5.32 25.82
CA SER A 537 -10.18 -3.94 25.91
C SER A 537 -11.48 -3.76 25.13
N THR A 538 -12.29 -2.78 25.48
CA THR A 538 -13.54 -2.44 24.77
C THR A 538 -13.35 -2.39 23.25
N ARG A 539 -12.29 -1.74 22.78
CA ARG A 539 -11.95 -1.62 21.36
C ARG A 539 -11.68 -2.98 20.72
N SER A 540 -10.81 -3.79 21.35
CA SER A 540 -10.48 -5.12 20.85
C SER A 540 -11.70 -6.03 20.78
N LEU A 541 -12.58 -5.95 21.76
CA LEU A 541 -13.83 -6.71 21.80
C LEU A 541 -14.77 -6.27 20.66
N ILE A 542 -15.04 -4.98 20.47
CA ILE A 542 -15.89 -4.47 19.38
C ILE A 542 -15.37 -4.90 18.01
N GLN A 543 -14.06 -4.84 17.79
CA GLN A 543 -13.46 -5.26 16.53
C GLN A 543 -13.57 -6.77 16.30
N THR A 544 -13.37 -7.56 17.34
CA THR A 544 -13.54 -9.03 17.29
C THR A 544 -15.00 -9.37 16.99
N ILE A 545 -15.95 -8.74 17.67
CA ILE A 545 -17.39 -8.88 17.45
C ILE A 545 -17.73 -8.57 15.98
N GLY A 546 -17.17 -7.50 15.45
CA GLY A 546 -17.40 -7.05 14.08
C GLY A 546 -17.00 -8.07 12.98
N ARG A 547 -16.21 -9.10 13.31
CA ARG A 547 -15.87 -10.17 12.35
C ARG A 547 -17.06 -11.06 11.98
N ALA A 548 -18.04 -11.21 12.88
CA ALA A 548 -19.28 -11.93 12.61
C ALA A 548 -20.38 -11.04 11.97
N ALA A 549 -20.17 -9.74 11.85
CA ALA A 549 -21.19 -8.79 11.38
C ALA A 549 -21.48 -8.89 9.86
N ARG A 550 -20.74 -9.69 9.12
CA ARG A 550 -20.91 -9.91 7.66
C ARG A 550 -21.71 -11.16 7.33
N ASN A 551 -22.06 -11.93 8.34
CA ASN A 551 -22.92 -13.10 8.21
C ASN A 551 -24.32 -12.80 8.72
N VAL A 552 -25.34 -13.24 8.00
CA VAL A 552 -26.75 -13.06 8.40
C VAL A 552 -27.06 -13.76 9.73
N SER A 553 -26.41 -14.90 9.98
CA SER A 553 -26.52 -15.69 11.21
C SER A 553 -25.42 -15.40 12.23
N GLY A 554 -24.77 -14.22 12.12
CA GLY A 554 -23.62 -13.88 12.95
C GLY A 554 -23.93 -13.85 14.45
N GLU A 555 -23.17 -14.62 15.24
CA GLU A 555 -23.22 -14.64 16.71
C GLU A 555 -21.81 -14.52 17.30
N VAL A 556 -21.76 -14.02 18.53
CA VAL A 556 -20.52 -13.94 19.32
C VAL A 556 -20.76 -14.55 20.70
N HIS A 557 -19.94 -15.53 21.06
CA HIS A 557 -19.95 -16.11 22.40
C HIS A 557 -18.76 -15.58 23.19
N MET A 558 -19.03 -14.91 24.31
CA MET A 558 -18.03 -14.47 25.28
C MET A 558 -18.06 -15.36 26.49
N TYR A 559 -17.00 -16.12 26.73
CA TYR A 559 -16.88 -16.95 27.93
C TYR A 559 -16.27 -16.14 29.06
N ALA A 560 -17.07 -15.86 30.06
CA ALA A 560 -16.74 -15.02 31.20
C ALA A 560 -17.57 -15.40 32.43
N ASP A 561 -16.93 -15.37 33.60
CA ASP A 561 -17.63 -15.56 34.87
C ASP A 561 -18.17 -14.23 35.44
N ASN A 562 -17.50 -13.12 35.03
CA ASN A 562 -17.93 -11.79 35.38
C ASN A 562 -17.94 -10.90 34.15
N ILE A 563 -18.93 -10.02 34.01
CA ILE A 563 -18.97 -9.01 32.98
C ILE A 563 -18.12 -7.84 33.41
N THR A 564 -16.94 -7.63 32.76
CA THR A 564 -16.07 -6.48 33.03
C THR A 564 -16.62 -5.21 32.41
N ASP A 565 -16.07 -4.05 32.78
CA ASP A 565 -16.47 -2.77 32.20
C ASP A 565 -16.20 -2.72 30.70
N SER A 566 -15.09 -3.29 30.24
CA SER A 566 -14.75 -3.40 28.83
C SER A 566 -15.75 -4.26 28.05
N MET A 567 -16.17 -5.40 28.64
CA MET A 567 -17.19 -6.26 28.04
C MET A 567 -18.54 -5.53 27.97
N ARG A 568 -18.96 -4.90 29.07
CA ARG A 568 -20.23 -4.16 29.14
C ARG A 568 -20.29 -3.09 28.05
N ALA A 569 -19.26 -2.23 27.96
CA ALA A 569 -19.20 -1.20 26.96
C ALA A 569 -19.23 -1.75 25.52
N ALA A 570 -18.57 -2.89 25.27
CA ALA A 570 -18.57 -3.53 23.93
C ALA A 570 -19.94 -4.15 23.59
N ILE A 571 -20.59 -4.80 24.56
CA ILE A 571 -21.93 -5.40 24.39
C ILE A 571 -22.97 -4.29 24.16
N ASP A 572 -22.99 -3.27 25.01
CA ASP A 572 -23.95 -2.17 24.92
C ASP A 572 -23.85 -1.43 23.58
N GLU A 573 -22.62 -1.14 23.10
CA GLU A 573 -22.41 -0.50 21.82
C GLU A 573 -22.82 -1.40 20.64
N THR A 574 -22.54 -2.69 20.71
CA THR A 574 -22.96 -3.63 19.66
C THR A 574 -24.49 -3.75 19.60
N GLU A 575 -25.16 -3.83 20.74
CA GLU A 575 -26.62 -3.88 20.80
C GLU A 575 -27.24 -2.57 20.31
N ARG A 576 -26.69 -1.41 20.67
CA ARG A 576 -27.13 -0.11 20.16
C ARG A 576 -27.09 -0.08 18.63
N ARG A 577 -25.97 -0.49 18.03
CA ARG A 577 -25.83 -0.52 16.57
C ARG A 577 -26.80 -1.52 15.92
N ARG A 578 -26.97 -2.66 16.58
CA ARG A 578 -27.91 -3.70 16.15
C ARG A 578 -29.35 -3.19 16.11
N GLU A 579 -29.81 -2.52 17.16
CA GLU A 579 -31.16 -1.94 17.24
C GLU A 579 -31.39 -0.88 16.16
N ILE A 580 -30.44 0.01 15.93
CA ILE A 580 -30.50 1.05 14.90
C ILE A 580 -30.66 0.39 13.52
N GLN A 581 -29.86 -0.61 13.18
CA GLN A 581 -29.94 -1.30 11.89
C GLN A 581 -31.27 -2.05 11.74
N LEU A 582 -31.75 -2.73 12.78
CA LEU A 582 -33.03 -3.44 12.75
C LEU A 582 -34.21 -2.50 12.59
N ALA A 583 -34.17 -1.31 13.22
CA ALA A 583 -35.20 -0.28 13.06
C ALA A 583 -35.23 0.22 11.61
N TYR A 584 -34.07 0.53 11.05
CA TYR A 584 -33.92 0.96 9.65
C TYR A 584 -34.41 -0.10 8.68
N ASN A 585 -34.04 -1.37 8.86
CA ASN A 585 -34.46 -2.47 8.00
C ASN A 585 -35.98 -2.62 7.99
N ARG A 586 -36.64 -2.49 9.18
CA ARG A 586 -38.10 -2.56 9.30
C ARG A 586 -38.81 -1.41 8.60
N GLU A 587 -38.28 -0.19 8.79
CA GLU A 587 -38.84 1.03 8.17
C GLU A 587 -38.78 0.98 6.64
N HIS A 588 -37.66 0.48 6.09
CA HIS A 588 -37.42 0.46 4.64
C HIS A 588 -37.75 -0.89 3.97
N GLY A 589 -38.22 -1.89 4.75
CA GLY A 589 -38.56 -3.20 4.22
C GLY A 589 -37.36 -3.96 3.66
N ILE A 590 -36.17 -3.77 4.25
CA ILE A 590 -34.92 -4.39 3.80
C ILE A 590 -34.78 -5.75 4.47
N ASP A 591 -34.59 -6.80 3.64
CA ASP A 591 -34.25 -8.14 4.08
C ASP A 591 -32.71 -8.33 3.96
N PRO A 592 -31.98 -8.64 5.05
CA PRO A 592 -30.54 -8.81 5.03
C PRO A 592 -30.11 -9.88 4.03
N LYS A 593 -29.19 -9.52 3.13
CA LYS A 593 -28.67 -10.45 2.12
C LYS A 593 -27.22 -10.81 2.46
N PRO A 594 -26.85 -12.10 2.37
CA PRO A 594 -25.48 -12.51 2.60
C PRO A 594 -24.56 -11.88 1.53
N LEU A 595 -23.44 -11.33 1.97
CA LEU A 595 -22.37 -10.91 1.08
C LEU A 595 -21.70 -12.14 0.47
N ARG A 596 -21.78 -12.28 -0.86
CA ARG A 596 -21.04 -13.31 -1.60
C ARG A 596 -19.89 -12.63 -2.35
N LYS A 597 -18.69 -12.70 -1.80
CA LYS A 597 -17.48 -12.33 -2.52
C LYS A 597 -16.83 -13.55 -3.15
N LYS A 598 -16.41 -13.46 -4.41
CA LYS A 598 -15.57 -14.48 -5.04
C LYS A 598 -14.35 -14.75 -4.17
N ILE A 599 -14.06 -16.02 -3.90
CA ILE A 599 -12.83 -16.44 -3.23
C ILE A 599 -11.74 -16.43 -4.29
N ALA A 600 -10.84 -15.47 -4.20
CA ALA A 600 -9.73 -15.37 -5.12
C ALA A 600 -8.66 -16.42 -4.81
N ASP A 601 -7.93 -16.89 -5.82
CA ASP A 601 -6.75 -17.73 -5.63
C ASP A 601 -5.64 -16.95 -4.90
N VAL A 602 -4.76 -17.65 -4.16
CA VAL A 602 -3.60 -17.00 -3.52
C VAL A 602 -2.67 -16.43 -4.59
N THR A 603 -2.53 -17.15 -5.71
CA THR A 603 -1.87 -16.66 -6.91
C THR A 603 -2.61 -15.47 -7.52
N ASP A 604 -3.96 -15.46 -7.48
CA ASP A 604 -4.79 -14.32 -7.87
C ASP A 604 -4.76 -13.18 -6.85
N MET A 605 -4.50 -13.41 -5.56
CA MET A 605 -4.34 -12.36 -4.57
C MET A 605 -2.94 -11.76 -4.61
N LEU A 606 -1.92 -12.58 -4.85
CA LEU A 606 -0.56 -12.13 -5.12
C LEU A 606 -0.44 -11.51 -6.52
N ALA A 607 -1.10 -12.10 -7.53
CA ALA A 607 -1.26 -11.50 -8.84
C ALA A 607 -2.27 -10.35 -8.86
N ARG A 608 -3.14 -10.19 -7.84
CA ARG A 608 -3.94 -8.98 -7.63
C ARG A 608 -3.18 -7.93 -6.85
N GLU A 609 -2.29 -8.29 -5.94
CA GLU A 609 -1.26 -7.37 -5.43
C GLU A 609 -0.36 -6.93 -6.61
N GLU A 610 -0.04 -7.82 -7.54
CA GLU A 610 0.65 -7.53 -8.81
C GLU A 610 -0.30 -6.94 -9.86
N VAL A 611 -1.56 -7.37 -10.00
CA VAL A 611 -2.57 -6.89 -10.96
C VAL A 611 -3.34 -5.68 -10.43
N ASP A 612 -3.56 -5.52 -9.13
CA ASP A 612 -3.98 -4.25 -8.54
C ASP A 612 -2.83 -3.24 -8.62
N THR A 613 -1.59 -3.67 -8.49
CA THR A 613 -0.42 -2.88 -8.84
C THR A 613 -0.34 -2.69 -10.37
N ALA A 614 -0.58 -3.68 -11.20
CA ALA A 614 -0.58 -3.56 -12.67
C ALA A 614 -1.82 -2.79 -13.21
N GLN A 615 -3.01 -2.90 -12.62
CA GLN A 615 -4.17 -2.06 -12.95
C GLN A 615 -4.03 -0.64 -12.39
N LEU A 616 -3.33 -0.50 -11.28
CA LEU A 616 -2.82 0.77 -10.79
C LEU A 616 -1.79 1.36 -11.79
N LEU A 617 -1.06 0.51 -12.50
CA LEU A 617 -0.08 0.87 -13.52
C LEU A 617 -0.74 1.22 -14.86
N GLU A 618 -1.78 0.50 -15.28
CA GLU A 618 -2.53 0.76 -16.52
C GLU A 618 -3.43 2.01 -16.43
N GLY A 619 -3.83 2.42 -15.22
CA GLY A 619 -4.68 3.60 -14.97
C GLY A 619 -3.99 4.96 -15.15
N GLY A 620 -2.67 5.01 -15.35
CA GLY A 620 -1.90 6.27 -15.46
C GLY A 620 -2.18 7.12 -16.70
N TYR A 621 -2.84 6.58 -17.73
CA TYR A 621 -3.11 7.28 -18.99
C TYR A 621 -4.48 6.98 -19.60
N ARG A 622 -5.57 7.33 -18.90
CA ARG A 622 -6.82 7.67 -19.56
C ARG A 622 -6.96 9.19 -19.65
N ARG A 623 -6.13 9.83 -20.47
CA ARG A 623 -6.46 11.15 -21.01
C ARG A 623 -7.36 10.92 -22.21
N GLU A 624 -8.57 11.49 -22.11
CA GLU A 624 -9.52 11.78 -23.18
C GLU A 624 -9.33 11.01 -24.50
N ARG A 625 -9.94 9.83 -24.60
CA ARG A 625 -10.33 9.32 -25.92
C ARG A 625 -11.62 10.04 -26.30
N PRO A 626 -11.70 10.71 -27.45
CA PRO A 626 -12.97 11.11 -28.02
C PRO A 626 -13.80 9.84 -28.25
N ALA A 627 -15.09 9.90 -27.96
CA ALA A 627 -16.03 8.79 -28.08
C ALA A 627 -16.29 8.43 -29.55
N THR A 628 -15.30 7.83 -30.21
CA THR A 628 -15.44 7.15 -31.51
C THR A 628 -14.36 6.09 -31.60
N ASP A 629 -14.67 4.89 -31.10
CA ASP A 629 -14.38 3.58 -31.68
C ASP A 629 -14.59 2.44 -30.66
N ILE A 630 -15.89 2.19 -30.38
CA ILE A 630 -16.32 1.03 -29.57
C ILE A 630 -16.49 -0.20 -30.51
N ARG A 631 -15.62 -0.45 -31.43
CA ARG A 631 -15.74 -1.64 -32.30
C ARG A 631 -14.48 -2.48 -32.49
N ALA A 632 -13.36 -2.15 -31.87
CA ALA A 632 -12.11 -2.92 -31.98
C ALA A 632 -11.82 -3.86 -30.78
N ASP A 633 -12.40 -3.62 -29.59
CA ASP A 633 -12.08 -4.42 -28.39
C ASP A 633 -13.04 -5.63 -28.16
N ALA A 634 -13.90 -5.95 -29.12
CA ALA A 634 -14.82 -7.10 -29.02
C ALA A 634 -14.27 -8.41 -29.57
N MET A 635 -12.99 -8.47 -29.99
CA MET A 635 -12.40 -9.70 -30.56
C MET A 635 -11.17 -10.24 -29.77
N ALA A 636 -10.90 -9.77 -28.56
CA ALA A 636 -9.76 -10.24 -27.76
C ALA A 636 -10.16 -11.02 -26.48
N SER A 637 -11.42 -11.45 -26.36
CA SER A 637 -11.85 -12.38 -25.32
C SER A 637 -12.31 -13.71 -25.90
N GLU A 638 -11.46 -14.41 -26.60
CA GLU A 638 -11.66 -15.86 -26.76
C GLU A 638 -11.15 -16.54 -25.46
N SER A 639 -12.13 -16.96 -24.68
CA SER A 639 -11.98 -17.81 -23.50
C SER A 639 -11.13 -19.03 -23.84
N ILE A 640 -10.06 -19.26 -23.07
CA ILE A 640 -9.35 -20.53 -23.03
C ILE A 640 -10.29 -21.51 -22.27
N GLU A 641 -11.29 -22.02 -22.94
CA GLU A 641 -12.02 -23.22 -22.55
C GLU A 641 -11.33 -24.39 -23.22
N ASP A 642 -10.87 -25.38 -22.41
CA ASP A 642 -10.33 -26.71 -22.72
C ASP A 642 -8.86 -26.99 -22.37
N VAL A 643 -8.35 -26.45 -21.28
CA VAL A 643 -7.14 -27.03 -20.68
C VAL A 643 -7.55 -27.69 -19.36
N PRO A 644 -7.26 -28.98 -19.14
CA PRO A 644 -7.53 -29.66 -17.87
C PRO A 644 -6.81 -28.94 -16.72
N ARG A 645 -7.54 -28.46 -15.75
CA ARG A 645 -7.00 -27.60 -14.65
C ARG A 645 -6.66 -28.37 -13.38
N SER A 646 -6.86 -29.67 -13.33
CA SER A 646 -6.54 -30.49 -12.16
C SER A 646 -5.61 -31.66 -12.50
N ARG A 647 -4.76 -31.99 -11.55
CA ARG A 647 -3.84 -33.13 -11.63
C ARG A 647 -4.59 -34.49 -11.77
N GLU A 648 -5.82 -34.55 -11.27
CA GLU A 648 -6.69 -35.73 -11.41
C GLU A 648 -7.28 -35.86 -12.81
N GLU A 649 -7.57 -34.76 -13.49
CA GLU A 649 -8.04 -34.76 -14.88
C GLU A 649 -6.93 -35.15 -15.85
N LEU A 650 -5.71 -34.71 -15.62
CA LEU A 650 -4.52 -35.08 -16.39
C LEU A 650 -4.15 -36.56 -16.22
N ALA A 651 -4.27 -37.11 -15.01
CA ALA A 651 -4.00 -38.53 -14.72
C ALA A 651 -5.00 -39.48 -15.38
N ASN A 652 -6.19 -39.01 -15.75
CA ASN A 652 -7.23 -39.80 -16.42
C ASN A 652 -7.26 -39.63 -17.94
N MET A 653 -6.40 -38.79 -18.52
CA MET A 653 -6.30 -38.63 -19.98
C MET A 653 -5.54 -39.79 -20.61
N ALA A 654 -5.95 -40.19 -21.83
CA ALA A 654 -5.18 -41.17 -22.60
C ALA A 654 -3.85 -40.53 -23.05
N GLN A 655 -2.79 -41.34 -23.12
CA GLN A 655 -1.44 -40.86 -23.48
C GLN A 655 -1.42 -40.11 -24.84
N ASN A 656 -2.19 -40.56 -25.81
CA ASN A 656 -2.29 -39.93 -27.11
C ASN A 656 -2.96 -38.54 -27.04
N ASP A 657 -3.99 -38.39 -26.22
CA ASP A 657 -4.70 -37.10 -26.01
C ASP A 657 -3.77 -36.07 -25.36
N LEU A 658 -2.91 -36.53 -24.44
CA LEU A 658 -1.91 -35.67 -23.79
C LEU A 658 -0.79 -35.25 -24.75
N GLU A 659 -0.37 -36.14 -25.67
CA GLU A 659 0.59 -35.83 -26.72
C GLU A 659 0.01 -34.80 -27.72
N ASP A 660 -1.25 -34.93 -28.09
CA ASP A 660 -1.95 -34.01 -28.99
C ASP A 660 -2.13 -32.64 -28.33
N LEU A 661 -2.48 -32.59 -27.05
CA LEU A 661 -2.58 -31.36 -26.27
C LEU A 661 -1.23 -30.62 -26.18
N ILE A 662 -0.14 -31.36 -25.93
CA ILE A 662 1.22 -30.80 -25.90
C ILE A 662 1.60 -30.22 -27.28
N ALA A 663 1.21 -30.87 -28.38
CA ALA A 663 1.47 -30.39 -29.73
C ALA A 663 0.70 -29.10 -30.04
N GLN A 664 -0.59 -29.05 -29.65
CA GLN A 664 -1.43 -27.86 -29.83
C GLN A 664 -0.91 -26.66 -29.01
N LEU A 665 -0.59 -26.86 -27.72
CA LEU A 665 -0.05 -25.81 -26.87
C LEU A 665 1.34 -25.34 -27.32
N SER A 666 2.18 -26.26 -27.88
CA SER A 666 3.47 -25.89 -28.48
C SER A 666 3.29 -24.98 -29.68
N SER A 667 2.30 -25.26 -30.54
CA SER A 667 1.99 -24.42 -31.70
C SER A 667 1.49 -23.03 -31.27
N ARG A 668 0.58 -22.99 -30.30
CA ARG A 668 0.06 -21.72 -29.74
C ARG A 668 1.15 -20.91 -29.04
N MET A 669 2.09 -21.53 -28.34
CA MET A 669 3.23 -20.87 -27.74
C MET A 669 4.13 -20.22 -28.79
N MET A 670 4.39 -20.91 -29.89
CA MET A 670 5.19 -20.37 -31.00
C MET A 670 4.47 -19.21 -31.69
N GLU A 671 3.17 -19.33 -31.92
CA GLU A 671 2.32 -18.28 -32.50
C GLU A 671 2.26 -17.05 -31.60
N ALA A 672 2.11 -17.24 -30.27
CA ALA A 672 2.17 -16.17 -29.30
C ALA A 672 3.54 -15.47 -29.27
N ALA A 673 4.62 -16.24 -29.42
CA ALA A 673 5.98 -15.67 -29.50
C ALA A 673 6.20 -14.90 -30.82
N GLU A 674 5.70 -15.38 -31.93
CA GLU A 674 5.74 -14.69 -33.24
C GLU A 674 4.91 -13.40 -33.23
N ASN A 675 3.78 -13.40 -32.51
CA ASN A 675 2.91 -12.23 -32.32
C ASN A 675 3.39 -11.31 -31.17
N LEU A 676 4.61 -11.53 -30.63
CA LEU A 676 5.23 -10.74 -29.55
C LEU A 676 4.44 -10.74 -28.23
N GLN A 677 3.56 -11.71 -28.02
CA GLN A 677 2.81 -11.92 -26.77
C GLN A 677 3.65 -12.76 -25.80
N PHE A 678 4.74 -12.20 -25.32
CA PHE A 678 5.76 -12.93 -24.53
C PHE A 678 5.25 -13.49 -23.21
N GLU A 679 4.30 -12.83 -22.56
CA GLU A 679 3.68 -13.35 -21.33
C GLU A 679 2.83 -14.58 -21.60
N LEU A 680 2.02 -14.55 -22.65
CA LEU A 680 1.24 -15.71 -23.10
C LEU A 680 2.17 -16.85 -23.51
N ALA A 681 3.22 -16.55 -24.25
CA ALA A 681 4.24 -17.53 -24.65
C ALA A 681 4.98 -18.12 -23.43
N ALA A 682 5.28 -17.33 -22.41
CA ALA A 682 5.90 -17.79 -21.18
C ALA A 682 4.95 -18.69 -20.37
N ARG A 683 3.68 -18.32 -20.21
CA ARG A 683 2.65 -19.18 -19.57
C ARG A 683 2.52 -20.52 -20.28
N LEU A 684 2.34 -20.50 -21.59
CA LEU A 684 2.21 -21.72 -22.39
C LEU A 684 3.47 -22.59 -22.30
N ARG A 685 4.65 -21.99 -22.20
CA ARG A 685 5.92 -22.73 -21.99
C ARG A 685 5.92 -23.45 -20.64
N ASP A 686 5.49 -22.79 -19.58
CA ASP A 686 5.51 -23.35 -18.22
C ASP A 686 4.46 -24.48 -18.09
N GLU A 687 3.25 -24.29 -18.66
CA GLU A 687 2.24 -25.36 -18.80
C GLU A 687 2.77 -26.55 -19.60
N LEU A 688 3.44 -26.30 -20.73
CA LEU A 688 4.08 -27.35 -21.53
C LEU A 688 5.15 -28.13 -20.78
N ALA A 689 5.90 -27.46 -19.89
CA ALA A 689 6.91 -28.12 -19.07
C ALA A 689 6.26 -29.12 -18.07
N GLU A 690 5.13 -28.75 -17.46
CA GLU A 690 4.37 -29.62 -16.57
C GLU A 690 3.74 -30.81 -17.31
N LEU A 691 3.05 -30.55 -18.42
CA LEU A 691 2.44 -31.61 -19.22
C LEU A 691 3.47 -32.62 -19.77
N LYS A 692 4.64 -32.14 -20.19
CA LYS A 692 5.76 -33.00 -20.59
C LYS A 692 6.32 -33.84 -19.45
N LYS A 693 6.27 -33.30 -18.22
CA LYS A 693 6.69 -34.04 -17.01
C LYS A 693 5.71 -35.17 -16.70
N GLU A 694 4.41 -34.90 -16.77
CA GLU A 694 3.37 -35.93 -16.58
C GLU A 694 3.40 -37.01 -17.68
N LEU A 695 3.58 -36.61 -18.95
CA LEU A 695 3.74 -37.57 -20.05
C LEU A 695 4.95 -38.50 -19.86
N ARG A 696 6.07 -37.97 -19.33
CA ARG A 696 7.25 -38.80 -18.99
C ARG A 696 6.94 -39.76 -17.85
N ALA A 697 6.19 -39.31 -16.82
CA ALA A 697 5.76 -40.18 -15.72
C ALA A 697 4.84 -41.31 -16.21
N MET A 698 3.90 -41.00 -17.09
CA MET A 698 3.02 -42.00 -17.72
C MET A 698 3.82 -43.01 -18.58
N LYS A 699 4.79 -42.52 -19.36
CA LYS A 699 5.66 -43.42 -20.16
C LYS A 699 6.62 -44.26 -19.33
N ALA A 700 6.92 -43.87 -18.11
CA ALA A 700 7.77 -44.65 -17.20
C ALA A 700 6.94 -45.68 -16.36
N ALA A 701 5.63 -45.49 -16.29
CA ALA A 701 4.71 -46.40 -15.58
C ALA A 701 4.12 -47.49 -16.50
N ASN A 702 4.23 -47.35 -17.85
CA ASN A 702 3.93 -48.36 -18.83
C ASN A 702 5.22 -49.08 -19.24
#